data_6b01cdf2c8da97ddb83ef9259e3cab5c
#
_entry.id   6b01cdf2c8da97ddb83ef9259e3cab5c
#
_cell.length_a   1.000
_cell.length_b   1.000
_cell.length_c   1.000
_cell.angle_alpha   90.00
_cell.angle_beta   90.00
_cell.angle_gamma   90.00
#
_symmetry.space_group_name_H-M   'P 1'
#
loop_
_entity.id
_entity.type
_entity.pdbx_description
1 polymer ?
#
loop_
_entity_poly.entity_id
_entity_poly.type
_entity_poly.pdbx_seq_one_letter_code
_entity_poly.pdbx_strand_id
1 'polypeptide(L)'
;MNAELPPAAPDVVAAAVESLTSRLRKKLDAAIETYAAVPVTADGGALRVRCGEDAEVTLTPGPSGAVTEAERAVCSCLLAPRCLHRAAVLSACPVADAEAAGTNGDAAGADTETDTGTDTGTDTGTGDPAVAGATEPTNATSPDGSTAADSTASTTGTPPAPAAAGVARATPPTSAQTAAAAGLWAATAAVLAAGVPAAGAVPQAELLRAAHTARLAGLHRAEAAALRVVRGLRGARARHEGHRLADLVANVRELLLTTGLLSAADPDPALVGTARRAYRPGGSLRVHGVCREPVISATGYGGVVTHLVSDEGDWFSIADVKPGGPARARGAGTASVALGSGALDHARLSRGGLLVAGATLSPDGRLGSGKGVRATPLTGLSWTSGPLASLFARPLAEAVAERLAVTTGTDPEQAEQAARRLIGCDLVLVGAAGDHLLAREVSPAGAPAGDGLLVRLTPANSHPDLAHTDNFRQLAARPGLRLRVLGRLEPDRAATLSPLAVGPAPDTEATLRLPDDWQGHADLGYDRLRGAHFPPPDSLPAPDGPVGVPADPLAEAPLWRLRRLVEVAVSGGRRAVAEPARDGDRNGAGAALRRSGFHAAADLSSALTAEADRRSRDVFGRVTDPDPAPYARAWLATAVYLAATERALVQATWQPAASGT
;
A
#
# COMPACT_ATOMS: atom_id res chain seq x y z
N MET A 1 -31.57 -41.42 -16.00
CA MET A 1 -30.33 -41.11 -16.77
C MET A 1 -29.94 -39.73 -16.38
N ASN A 2 -28.73 -39.56 -15.84
CA ASN A 2 -28.22 -38.23 -15.59
C ASN A 2 -27.95 -37.58 -16.95
N ALA A 3 -28.59 -36.47 -17.26
CA ALA A 3 -28.29 -35.67 -18.44
C ALA A 3 -26.96 -34.95 -18.22
N GLU A 4 -26.17 -34.78 -19.27
CA GLU A 4 -24.95 -33.99 -19.21
C GLU A 4 -25.29 -32.49 -19.34
N LEU A 5 -24.42 -31.62 -18.77
CA LEU A 5 -24.57 -30.16 -18.93
C LEU A 5 -24.40 -29.78 -20.41
N PRO A 6 -25.23 -28.87 -20.95
CA PRO A 6 -25.13 -28.42 -22.33
C PRO A 6 -23.92 -27.52 -22.52
N PRO A 7 -23.34 -27.43 -23.73
CA PRO A 7 -22.33 -26.42 -24.02
C PRO A 7 -22.87 -25.01 -23.78
N ALA A 8 -22.02 -24.08 -23.29
CA ALA A 8 -22.34 -22.68 -23.11
C ALA A 8 -21.36 -21.78 -23.87
N ALA A 9 -21.86 -20.70 -24.44
CA ALA A 9 -21.05 -19.74 -25.16
C ALA A 9 -20.11 -18.98 -24.21
N PRO A 10 -18.84 -18.77 -24.56
CA PRO A 10 -17.83 -18.15 -23.69
C PRO A 10 -18.21 -16.75 -23.20
N ASP A 11 -18.87 -15.96 -24.01
CA ASP A 11 -19.36 -14.61 -23.68
C ASP A 11 -20.48 -14.63 -22.64
N VAL A 12 -21.39 -15.61 -22.70
CA VAL A 12 -22.45 -15.81 -21.70
C VAL A 12 -21.85 -16.21 -20.35
N VAL A 13 -20.85 -17.09 -20.35
CA VAL A 13 -20.14 -17.48 -19.13
C VAL A 13 -19.37 -16.28 -18.55
N ALA A 14 -18.63 -15.55 -19.39
CA ALA A 14 -17.87 -14.37 -18.99
C ALA A 14 -18.79 -13.30 -18.36
N ALA A 15 -19.88 -12.97 -19.01
CA ALA A 15 -20.85 -11.99 -18.50
C ALA A 15 -21.48 -12.41 -17.17
N ALA A 16 -21.77 -13.70 -16.99
CA ALA A 16 -22.29 -14.22 -15.72
C ALA A 16 -21.25 -14.07 -14.58
N VAL A 17 -19.98 -14.38 -14.84
CA VAL A 17 -18.88 -14.26 -13.88
C VAL A 17 -18.58 -12.79 -13.57
N GLU A 18 -18.56 -11.91 -14.58
CA GLU A 18 -18.33 -10.47 -14.39
C GLU A 18 -19.43 -9.80 -13.56
N SER A 19 -20.65 -10.28 -13.68
CA SER A 19 -21.79 -9.77 -12.91
C SER A 19 -21.70 -10.03 -11.41
N LEU A 20 -20.82 -10.96 -10.96
CA LEU A 20 -20.64 -11.30 -9.56
C LEU A 20 -19.87 -10.23 -8.78
N THR A 21 -20.31 -10.00 -7.54
CA THR A 21 -19.51 -9.21 -6.58
C THR A 21 -18.19 -9.91 -6.27
N SER A 22 -17.16 -9.15 -5.86
CA SER A 22 -15.84 -9.69 -5.51
C SER A 22 -15.89 -10.78 -4.42
N ARG A 23 -16.86 -10.71 -3.51
CA ARG A 23 -17.09 -11.71 -2.46
C ARG A 23 -17.61 -13.03 -3.02
N LEU A 24 -18.55 -12.98 -3.98
CA LEU A 24 -19.12 -14.17 -4.62
C LEU A 24 -18.10 -14.79 -5.59
N ARG A 25 -17.33 -13.97 -6.28
CA ARG A 25 -16.26 -14.42 -7.20
C ARG A 25 -15.19 -15.27 -6.49
N LYS A 26 -14.85 -14.96 -5.24
CA LYS A 26 -13.91 -15.75 -4.42
C LYS A 26 -14.43 -17.15 -4.06
N LYS A 27 -15.74 -17.39 -4.18
CA LYS A 27 -16.37 -18.68 -3.90
C LYS A 27 -16.69 -19.46 -5.17
N LEU A 28 -16.41 -18.87 -6.34
CA LEU A 28 -16.84 -19.43 -7.62
C LEU A 28 -16.22 -20.79 -7.90
N ASP A 29 -14.90 -20.95 -7.72
CA ASP A 29 -14.19 -22.20 -8.02
C ASP A 29 -14.74 -23.37 -7.21
N ALA A 30 -14.91 -23.19 -5.91
CA ALA A 30 -15.51 -24.21 -5.05
C ALA A 30 -16.98 -24.51 -5.40
N ALA A 31 -17.74 -23.51 -5.89
CA ALA A 31 -19.11 -23.69 -6.33
C ALA A 31 -19.19 -24.44 -7.68
N ILE A 32 -18.23 -24.18 -8.60
CA ILE A 32 -18.12 -24.91 -9.87
C ILE A 32 -17.91 -26.41 -9.60
N GLU A 33 -16.93 -26.76 -8.76
CA GLU A 33 -16.65 -28.15 -8.38
C GLU A 33 -17.87 -28.82 -7.75
N THR A 34 -18.58 -28.11 -6.87
CA THR A 34 -19.78 -28.61 -6.20
C THR A 34 -20.89 -28.89 -7.18
N TYR A 35 -21.20 -27.95 -8.09
CA TYR A 35 -22.37 -28.06 -8.98
C TYR A 35 -22.10 -28.88 -10.25
N ALA A 36 -20.85 -29.04 -10.66
CA ALA A 36 -20.45 -29.99 -11.71
C ALA A 36 -20.75 -31.45 -11.33
N ALA A 37 -20.74 -31.76 -10.03
CA ALA A 37 -21.03 -33.10 -9.51
C ALA A 37 -22.53 -33.38 -9.26
N VAL A 38 -23.39 -32.35 -9.37
CA VAL A 38 -24.83 -32.51 -9.11
C VAL A 38 -25.55 -33.17 -10.29
N PRO A 39 -26.47 -34.14 -10.05
CA PRO A 39 -27.27 -34.72 -11.11
C PRO A 39 -28.10 -33.70 -11.86
N VAL A 40 -28.02 -33.74 -13.19
CA VAL A 40 -28.83 -32.88 -14.07
C VAL A 40 -30.11 -33.59 -14.43
N THR A 41 -31.26 -32.92 -14.25
CA THR A 41 -32.57 -33.43 -14.62
C THR A 41 -33.09 -32.75 -15.87
N ALA A 42 -33.58 -33.52 -16.85
CA ALA A 42 -34.17 -32.98 -18.06
C ALA A 42 -35.71 -32.88 -17.92
N ASP A 43 -36.27 -31.73 -18.29
CA ASP A 43 -37.70 -31.45 -18.25
C ASP A 43 -38.10 -30.60 -19.47
N GLY A 44 -38.83 -31.22 -20.42
CA GLY A 44 -39.41 -30.49 -21.57
C GLY A 44 -38.41 -29.76 -22.47
N GLY A 45 -37.12 -30.24 -22.56
CA GLY A 45 -36.05 -29.58 -23.32
C GLY A 45 -35.20 -28.60 -22.53
N ALA A 46 -35.57 -28.32 -21.29
CA ALA A 46 -34.75 -27.61 -20.33
C ALA A 46 -33.99 -28.58 -19.42
N LEU A 47 -32.80 -28.16 -18.95
CA LEU A 47 -31.97 -28.91 -18.05
C LEU A 47 -31.88 -28.18 -16.70
N ARG A 48 -32.16 -28.88 -15.61
CA ARG A 48 -32.23 -28.31 -14.27
C ARG A 48 -31.12 -28.86 -13.38
N VAL A 49 -30.47 -27.95 -12.70
CA VAL A 49 -29.39 -28.25 -11.72
C VAL A 49 -29.82 -27.68 -10.36
N ARG A 50 -29.99 -28.56 -9.38
CA ARG A 50 -30.37 -28.16 -8.03
C ARG A 50 -29.14 -27.67 -7.25
N CYS A 51 -29.13 -26.38 -6.88
CA CYS A 51 -28.02 -25.73 -6.20
C CYS A 51 -28.32 -25.52 -4.71
N GLY A 52 -28.40 -26.61 -3.94
CA GLY A 52 -28.80 -26.61 -2.53
C GLY A 52 -30.30 -26.83 -2.34
N GLU A 53 -30.82 -26.45 -1.15
CA GLU A 53 -32.22 -26.69 -0.78
C GLU A 53 -33.17 -25.68 -1.44
N ASP A 54 -32.71 -24.42 -1.66
CA ASP A 54 -33.57 -23.29 -2.03
C ASP A 54 -33.26 -22.70 -3.42
N ALA A 55 -32.38 -23.29 -4.21
CA ALA A 55 -31.99 -22.73 -5.51
C ALA A 55 -31.90 -23.79 -6.60
N GLU A 56 -32.42 -23.47 -7.77
CA GLU A 56 -32.35 -24.29 -8.96
C GLU A 56 -31.93 -23.43 -10.16
N VAL A 57 -31.01 -23.92 -10.97
CA VAL A 57 -30.59 -23.28 -12.22
C VAL A 57 -31.20 -24.09 -13.38
N THR A 58 -31.99 -23.40 -14.21
CA THR A 58 -32.58 -23.96 -15.42
C THR A 58 -31.82 -23.46 -16.64
N LEU A 59 -31.26 -24.37 -17.43
CA LEU A 59 -30.60 -24.11 -18.69
C LEU A 59 -31.51 -24.53 -19.84
N THR A 60 -31.78 -23.65 -20.80
CA THR A 60 -32.59 -23.93 -21.98
C THR A 60 -31.72 -23.84 -23.22
N PRO A 61 -31.12 -24.95 -23.71
CA PRO A 61 -30.32 -24.93 -24.92
C PRO A 61 -31.07 -24.41 -26.13
N GLY A 62 -30.37 -23.68 -27.00
CA GLY A 62 -30.94 -23.22 -28.27
C GLY A 62 -31.02 -24.34 -29.32
N PRO A 63 -31.37 -23.99 -30.57
CA PRO A 63 -31.44 -24.97 -31.67
C PRO A 63 -30.10 -25.66 -31.96
N SER A 64 -28.97 -25.04 -31.61
CA SER A 64 -27.62 -25.61 -31.69
C SER A 64 -27.30 -26.58 -30.56
N GLY A 65 -28.19 -26.78 -29.59
CA GLY A 65 -27.91 -27.58 -28.39
C GLY A 65 -27.06 -26.85 -27.34
N ALA A 66 -26.68 -25.59 -27.58
CA ALA A 66 -25.87 -24.78 -26.69
C ALA A 66 -26.64 -23.63 -26.05
N VAL A 67 -26.19 -23.13 -24.90
CA VAL A 67 -26.67 -21.92 -24.24
C VAL A 67 -25.91 -20.71 -24.77
N THR A 68 -26.52 -20.02 -25.75
CA THR A 68 -25.87 -18.90 -26.45
C THR A 68 -26.38 -17.51 -26.00
N GLU A 69 -27.42 -17.48 -25.17
CA GLU A 69 -28.05 -16.24 -24.68
C GLU A 69 -28.12 -16.25 -23.15
N ALA A 70 -27.92 -15.09 -22.53
CA ALA A 70 -27.88 -14.96 -21.07
C ALA A 70 -29.25 -15.31 -20.42
N GLU A 71 -30.35 -15.06 -21.11
CA GLU A 71 -31.73 -15.29 -20.67
C GLU A 71 -32.11 -16.78 -20.64
N ARG A 72 -31.35 -17.62 -21.34
CA ARG A 72 -31.53 -19.07 -21.38
C ARG A 72 -30.97 -19.81 -20.17
N ALA A 73 -30.30 -19.08 -19.26
CA ALA A 73 -29.82 -19.59 -18.00
C ALA A 73 -30.50 -18.83 -16.85
N VAL A 74 -31.50 -19.41 -16.24
CA VAL A 74 -32.28 -18.78 -15.17
C VAL A 74 -32.07 -19.48 -13.84
N CYS A 75 -31.93 -18.69 -12.76
CA CYS A 75 -31.83 -19.22 -11.39
C CYS A 75 -33.04 -18.79 -10.55
N SER A 76 -33.56 -19.67 -9.72
CA SER A 76 -34.69 -19.40 -8.83
C SER A 76 -34.36 -18.62 -7.58
N CYS A 77 -33.06 -18.38 -7.28
CA CYS A 77 -32.66 -17.71 -6.03
C CYS A 77 -32.95 -16.20 -6.03
N LEU A 78 -33.06 -15.61 -4.84
CA LEU A 78 -33.34 -14.18 -4.63
C LEU A 78 -32.32 -13.22 -5.25
N LEU A 79 -31.10 -13.67 -5.56
CA LEU A 79 -30.04 -12.84 -6.13
C LEU A 79 -29.94 -12.95 -7.66
N ALA A 80 -30.84 -13.73 -8.30
CA ALA A 80 -30.84 -13.85 -9.75
C ALA A 80 -31.13 -12.49 -10.43
N PRO A 81 -30.53 -12.22 -11.60
CA PRO A 81 -29.63 -13.04 -12.38
C PRO A 81 -28.15 -12.97 -11.96
N ARG A 82 -27.77 -12.10 -11.00
CA ARG A 82 -26.39 -11.85 -10.55
C ARG A 82 -26.01 -12.72 -9.36
N CYS A 83 -26.15 -14.03 -9.47
CA CYS A 83 -25.97 -14.96 -8.38
C CYS A 83 -24.83 -15.97 -8.62
N LEU A 84 -24.28 -16.51 -7.55
CA LEU A 84 -23.21 -17.51 -7.58
C LEU A 84 -23.65 -18.82 -8.27
N HIS A 85 -24.89 -19.26 -8.05
CA HIS A 85 -25.42 -20.51 -8.59
C HIS A 85 -25.41 -20.49 -10.12
N ARG A 86 -26.00 -19.46 -10.74
CA ARG A 86 -26.04 -19.30 -12.18
C ARG A 86 -24.66 -19.23 -12.81
N ALA A 87 -23.76 -18.42 -12.23
CA ALA A 87 -22.40 -18.28 -12.73
C ALA A 87 -21.59 -19.60 -12.60
N ALA A 88 -21.73 -20.32 -11.49
CA ALA A 88 -21.01 -21.57 -11.27
C ALA A 88 -21.52 -22.70 -12.19
N VAL A 89 -22.84 -22.82 -12.40
CA VAL A 89 -23.40 -23.84 -13.32
C VAL A 89 -23.01 -23.52 -14.76
N LEU A 90 -23.07 -22.28 -15.22
CA LEU A 90 -22.61 -21.88 -16.55
C LEU A 90 -21.09 -22.13 -16.73
N SER A 91 -20.29 -21.90 -15.69
CA SER A 91 -18.84 -22.18 -15.74
C SER A 91 -18.51 -23.70 -15.69
N ALA A 92 -19.44 -24.53 -15.23
CA ALA A 92 -19.29 -25.98 -15.25
C ALA A 92 -19.73 -26.60 -16.61
N CYS A 93 -20.39 -25.84 -17.48
CA CYS A 93 -20.78 -26.29 -18.82
C CYS A 93 -19.55 -26.42 -19.73
N PRO A 94 -19.53 -27.40 -20.67
CA PRO A 94 -18.55 -27.41 -21.75
C PRO A 94 -18.58 -26.12 -22.55
N VAL A 95 -17.46 -25.73 -23.14
CA VAL A 95 -17.38 -24.55 -24.00
C VAL A 95 -18.04 -24.88 -25.34
N ALA A 96 -18.98 -24.05 -25.81
CA ALA A 96 -19.58 -24.21 -27.12
C ALA A 96 -18.56 -23.87 -28.23
N ASP A 97 -18.51 -24.70 -29.27
CA ASP A 97 -17.67 -24.43 -30.43
C ASP A 97 -18.12 -23.15 -31.17
N ALA A 98 -17.17 -22.41 -31.74
CA ALA A 98 -17.42 -21.10 -32.36
C ALA A 98 -18.42 -21.15 -33.54
N GLU A 99 -18.60 -22.30 -34.18
CA GLU A 99 -19.60 -22.50 -35.25
C GLU A 99 -21.08 -22.56 -34.74
N ALA A 100 -21.27 -22.89 -33.48
CA ALA A 100 -22.60 -22.96 -32.87
C ALA A 100 -23.15 -21.57 -32.47
N ALA A 101 -22.30 -20.55 -32.40
CA ALA A 101 -22.67 -19.18 -32.04
C ALA A 101 -23.11 -18.31 -33.24
N GLY A 102 -22.98 -18.80 -34.48
CA GLY A 102 -23.08 -17.99 -35.71
C GLY A 102 -24.45 -18.03 -36.45
N THR A 103 -25.50 -18.65 -35.91
CA THR A 103 -26.78 -18.74 -36.62
C THR A 103 -27.92 -18.01 -35.92
N ASN A 104 -27.82 -16.70 -35.71
CA ASN A 104 -28.94 -15.81 -35.52
C ASN A 104 -28.53 -14.35 -35.75
N GLY A 105 -28.73 -13.87 -36.97
CA GLY A 105 -28.61 -12.44 -37.27
C GLY A 105 -28.54 -12.15 -38.76
N ASP A 106 -29.59 -12.47 -39.49
CA ASP A 106 -29.81 -11.80 -40.77
C ASP A 106 -31.32 -11.66 -41.06
N ALA A 107 -31.79 -10.47 -40.95
CA ALA A 107 -32.89 -9.92 -41.76
C ALA A 107 -32.99 -8.41 -41.48
N ALA A 108 -32.43 -7.59 -42.33
CA ALA A 108 -33.04 -6.44 -42.99
C ALA A 108 -32.02 -5.36 -43.33
N GLY A 109 -31.90 -5.09 -44.66
CA GLY A 109 -31.70 -3.76 -45.22
C GLY A 109 -30.38 -3.49 -45.93
N ALA A 110 -30.33 -3.85 -47.20
CA ALA A 110 -29.71 -3.23 -48.35
C ALA A 110 -29.08 -1.80 -48.18
N ASP A 111 -27.88 -1.56 -48.67
CA ASP A 111 -27.53 -1.06 -50.02
C ASP A 111 -26.03 -0.90 -50.19
N THR A 112 -25.56 -1.50 -51.28
CA THR A 112 -24.55 -1.11 -52.30
C THR A 112 -23.40 -0.12 -51.96
N GLU A 113 -22.13 -0.50 -52.11
CA GLU A 113 -21.36 -0.29 -53.34
C GLU A 113 -19.98 -0.98 -53.28
N THR A 114 -19.66 -1.54 -54.43
CA THR A 114 -18.45 -2.13 -54.98
C THR A 114 -17.18 -1.29 -54.81
N ASP A 115 -16.02 -1.89 -54.56
CA ASP A 115 -14.94 -1.93 -55.57
C ASP A 115 -13.86 -2.98 -55.28
N THR A 116 -13.38 -3.51 -56.35
CA THR A 116 -12.49 -4.62 -56.66
C THR A 116 -11.04 -4.39 -56.27
N GLY A 117 -10.31 -5.49 -56.01
CA GLY A 117 -8.87 -5.50 -56.03
C GLY A 117 -8.23 -6.84 -55.58
N THR A 118 -8.21 -7.78 -56.50
CA THR A 118 -7.33 -8.96 -56.71
C THR A 118 -5.89 -8.73 -56.22
N ASP A 119 -5.20 -9.69 -55.56
CA ASP A 119 -4.45 -10.77 -56.21
C ASP A 119 -3.67 -11.65 -55.21
N THR A 120 -3.81 -12.90 -55.42
CA THR A 120 -2.93 -14.09 -55.41
C THR A 120 -1.62 -14.12 -54.61
N GLY A 121 -1.38 -15.29 -53.98
CA GLY A 121 -0.06 -15.82 -53.67
C GLY A 121 -0.03 -17.01 -52.70
N THR A 122 -0.35 -18.18 -53.22
CA THR A 122 0.11 -19.54 -52.85
C THR A 122 1.52 -19.57 -52.22
N ASP A 123 1.88 -20.41 -51.25
CA ASP A 123 2.16 -21.83 -51.41
C ASP A 123 2.69 -22.49 -50.09
N THR A 124 2.19 -23.65 -49.79
CA THR A 124 2.69 -24.89 -49.24
C THR A 124 3.94 -24.96 -48.35
N GLY A 125 3.82 -25.81 -47.33
CA GLY A 125 4.96 -26.49 -46.73
C GLY A 125 4.73 -27.20 -45.40
N THR A 126 3.99 -28.28 -45.42
CA THR A 126 4.12 -29.53 -44.63
C THR A 126 5.33 -29.73 -43.73
N GLY A 127 5.09 -30.30 -42.55
CA GLY A 127 6.11 -31.03 -41.82
C GLY A 127 5.83 -31.26 -40.32
N ASP A 128 4.93 -32.17 -40.01
CA ASP A 128 4.96 -32.96 -38.76
C ASP A 128 5.82 -34.21 -39.04
N PRO A 129 6.46 -34.91 -38.12
CA PRO A 129 5.80 -35.62 -37.02
C PRO A 129 6.59 -35.95 -35.73
N ALA A 130 5.82 -36.30 -34.69
CA ALA A 130 5.98 -37.49 -33.81
C ALA A 130 7.00 -37.44 -32.65
N VAL A 131 6.48 -37.49 -31.45
CA VAL A 131 6.22 -38.62 -30.51
C VAL A 131 7.40 -39.10 -29.65
N ALA A 132 7.06 -39.32 -28.39
CA ALA A 132 7.64 -40.15 -27.31
C ALA A 132 8.46 -39.35 -26.28
N GLY A 133 8.31 -39.56 -24.99
CA GLY A 133 7.62 -40.56 -24.21
C GLY A 133 7.81 -40.24 -22.73
N ALA A 134 6.84 -40.63 -21.97
CA ALA A 134 6.77 -40.61 -20.53
C ALA A 134 7.88 -41.42 -19.84
N THR A 135 8.26 -41.01 -18.64
CA THR A 135 8.46 -41.95 -17.52
C THR A 135 8.52 -41.19 -16.19
N GLU A 136 7.54 -41.45 -15.34
CA GLU A 136 7.70 -41.41 -13.89
C GLU A 136 8.62 -42.54 -13.41
N PRO A 137 9.18 -42.41 -12.20
CA PRO A 137 9.04 -43.55 -11.31
C PRO A 137 8.62 -43.20 -9.87
N THR A 138 7.73 -44.00 -9.46
CA THR A 138 7.19 -44.45 -8.19
C THR A 138 8.16 -44.61 -7.02
N ASN A 139 7.56 -44.37 -5.86
CA ASN A 139 7.78 -44.82 -4.49
C ASN A 139 8.55 -46.15 -4.29
N ALA A 140 9.41 -46.19 -3.23
CA ALA A 140 9.60 -47.34 -2.34
C ALA A 140 10.31 -46.97 -1.02
N THR A 141 9.58 -46.99 0.08
CA THR A 141 9.69 -47.85 1.28
C THR A 141 11.03 -47.92 2.04
N SER A 142 10.96 -47.57 3.32
CA SER A 142 11.91 -47.86 4.41
C SER A 142 12.08 -49.41 4.63
N PRO A 143 13.16 -49.82 5.30
CA PRO A 143 12.90 -50.39 6.62
C PRO A 143 13.91 -50.09 7.76
N ASP A 144 13.42 -50.36 8.96
CA ASP A 144 13.99 -50.36 10.28
C ASP A 144 15.35 -51.03 10.46
N GLY A 145 16.04 -50.65 11.56
CA GLY A 145 17.14 -51.39 12.11
C GLY A 145 17.83 -50.74 13.33
N SER A 146 17.30 -51.04 14.50
CA SER A 146 17.82 -50.82 15.86
C SER A 146 19.28 -51.26 16.04
N THR A 147 20.08 -50.55 16.86
CA THR A 147 20.69 -51.07 18.11
C THR A 147 21.49 -49.99 18.85
N ALA A 148 21.42 -50.09 20.16
CA ALA A 148 22.02 -49.25 21.19
C ALA A 148 23.54 -49.46 21.38
N ALA A 149 24.23 -48.43 21.88
CA ALA A 149 25.19 -48.53 23.00
C ALA A 149 25.73 -47.18 23.42
N ASP A 150 25.43 -46.86 24.60
CA ASP A 150 26.08 -46.19 25.74
C ASP A 150 27.55 -45.72 25.56
N SER A 151 27.76 -44.42 25.88
CA SER A 151 28.90 -43.98 26.70
C SER A 151 28.86 -42.46 26.99
N THR A 152 28.81 -42.17 28.27
CA THR A 152 28.95 -40.91 28.98
C THR A 152 30.21 -40.12 28.63
N ALA A 153 30.08 -38.81 28.38
CA ALA A 153 31.08 -37.82 28.79
C ALA A 153 30.45 -36.42 28.87
N SER A 154 30.31 -35.91 30.07
CA SER A 154 30.01 -34.51 30.39
C SER A 154 31.10 -33.59 29.88
N THR A 155 30.73 -32.61 29.06
CA THR A 155 31.48 -31.38 28.91
C THR A 155 30.50 -30.20 28.85
N THR A 156 30.65 -29.36 29.86
CA THR A 156 30.01 -28.04 29.96
C THR A 156 30.44 -27.18 28.77
N GLY A 157 29.51 -27.02 27.80
CA GLY A 157 29.66 -26.12 26.68
C GLY A 157 28.62 -25.01 26.77
N THR A 158 29.12 -23.79 26.95
CA THR A 158 28.40 -22.53 26.79
C THR A 158 27.54 -22.57 25.52
N PRO A 159 26.26 -22.16 25.53
CA PRO A 159 25.45 -22.11 24.32
C PRO A 159 26.06 -21.09 23.33
N PRO A 160 26.17 -21.41 22.05
CA PRO A 160 26.64 -20.45 21.05
C PRO A 160 25.64 -19.30 20.95
N ALA A 161 26.19 -18.09 20.95
CA ALA A 161 25.46 -16.87 20.63
C ALA A 161 24.69 -17.01 19.30
N PRO A 162 23.51 -16.41 19.15
CA PRO A 162 22.76 -16.46 17.91
C PRO A 162 23.64 -15.93 16.78
N ALA A 163 23.89 -16.77 15.79
CA ALA A 163 24.63 -16.40 14.60
C ALA A 163 24.00 -15.16 14.00
N ALA A 164 24.77 -14.09 13.91
CA ALA A 164 24.43 -12.90 13.15
C ALA A 164 23.91 -13.36 11.79
N ALA A 165 22.70 -12.93 11.42
CA ALA A 165 22.12 -13.18 10.11
C ALA A 165 23.17 -12.77 9.06
N GLY A 166 23.73 -13.76 8.39
CA GLY A 166 24.74 -13.54 7.37
C GLY A 166 24.17 -12.58 6.34
N VAL A 167 24.85 -11.48 6.12
CA VAL A 167 24.58 -10.57 5.00
C VAL A 167 24.61 -11.42 3.75
N ALA A 168 23.44 -11.69 3.17
CA ALA A 168 23.32 -12.43 1.93
C ALA A 168 24.24 -11.72 0.91
N ARG A 169 25.20 -12.45 0.33
CA ARG A 169 26.06 -11.88 -0.71
C ARG A 169 25.17 -11.34 -1.81
N ALA A 170 25.29 -10.05 -2.09
CA ALA A 170 24.62 -9.40 -3.19
C ALA A 170 24.95 -10.14 -4.49
N THR A 171 23.94 -10.76 -5.10
CA THR A 171 24.09 -11.47 -6.37
C THR A 171 23.59 -10.53 -7.47
N PRO A 172 24.38 -10.23 -8.51
CA PRO A 172 23.92 -9.36 -9.59
C PRO A 172 22.69 -9.95 -10.28
N PRO A 173 21.78 -9.12 -10.79
CA PRO A 173 20.63 -9.56 -11.56
C PRO A 173 21.04 -10.41 -12.76
N THR A 174 20.26 -11.44 -13.08
CA THR A 174 20.47 -12.26 -14.26
C THR A 174 20.24 -11.47 -15.55
N SER A 175 20.75 -11.95 -16.69
CA SER A 175 20.50 -11.32 -18.00
C SER A 175 19.00 -11.22 -18.33
N ALA A 176 18.19 -12.20 -17.94
CA ALA A 176 16.75 -12.17 -18.11
C ALA A 176 16.10 -11.07 -17.26
N GLN A 177 16.57 -10.88 -16.02
CA GLN A 177 16.10 -9.80 -15.14
C GLN A 177 16.49 -8.43 -15.66
N THR A 178 17.73 -8.27 -16.11
CA THR A 178 18.20 -7.01 -16.71
C THR A 178 17.43 -6.65 -17.97
N ALA A 179 17.17 -7.61 -18.87
CA ALA A 179 16.37 -7.40 -20.07
C ALA A 179 14.91 -7.07 -19.75
N ALA A 180 14.29 -7.77 -18.80
CA ALA A 180 12.92 -7.49 -18.36
C ALA A 180 12.80 -6.09 -17.74
N ALA A 181 13.77 -5.69 -16.92
CA ALA A 181 13.83 -4.35 -16.34
C ALA A 181 13.98 -3.26 -17.40
N ALA A 182 14.85 -3.46 -18.41
CA ALA A 182 15.01 -2.53 -19.51
C ALA A 182 13.72 -2.37 -20.33
N GLY A 183 13.01 -3.46 -20.60
CA GLY A 183 11.71 -3.43 -21.29
C GLY A 183 10.65 -2.66 -20.49
N LEU A 184 10.59 -2.87 -19.19
CA LEU A 184 9.65 -2.18 -18.32
C LEU A 184 10.00 -0.69 -18.18
N TRP A 185 11.29 -0.37 -18.09
CA TRP A 185 11.78 1.02 -18.11
C TRP A 185 11.36 1.74 -19.40
N ALA A 186 11.56 1.13 -20.57
CA ALA A 186 11.18 1.70 -21.86
C ALA A 186 9.67 1.95 -21.96
N ALA A 187 8.83 0.99 -21.54
CA ALA A 187 7.38 1.15 -21.53
C ALA A 187 6.94 2.30 -20.59
N THR A 188 7.60 2.45 -19.44
CA THR A 188 7.33 3.54 -18.49
C THR A 188 7.75 4.89 -19.05
N ALA A 189 8.91 4.96 -19.74
CA ALA A 189 9.39 6.16 -20.41
C ALA A 189 8.41 6.63 -21.50
N ALA A 190 7.85 5.70 -22.26
CA ALA A 190 6.83 6.00 -23.27
C ALA A 190 5.53 6.55 -22.63
N VAL A 191 5.07 5.96 -21.53
CA VAL A 191 3.92 6.45 -20.75
C VAL A 191 4.16 7.86 -20.23
N LEU A 192 5.35 8.13 -19.66
CA LEU A 192 5.73 9.44 -19.15
C LEU A 192 5.77 10.49 -20.27
N ALA A 193 6.33 10.15 -21.43
CA ALA A 193 6.38 11.05 -22.58
C ALA A 193 4.98 11.36 -23.13
N ALA A 194 4.07 10.40 -23.10
CA ALA A 194 2.67 10.55 -23.52
C ALA A 194 1.84 11.41 -22.55
N GLY A 195 2.08 11.28 -21.24
CA GLY A 195 1.27 11.87 -20.18
C GLY A 195 -0.10 11.20 -20.02
N VAL A 196 -0.81 11.53 -18.93
CA VAL A 196 -2.12 10.93 -18.58
C VAL A 196 -3.14 10.94 -19.73
N PRO A 197 -3.35 12.03 -20.51
CA PRO A 197 -4.35 12.05 -21.56
C PRO A 197 -4.05 11.07 -22.71
N ALA A 198 -2.79 10.93 -23.08
CA ALA A 198 -2.37 10.07 -24.20
C ALA A 198 -1.99 8.64 -23.75
N ALA A 199 -1.82 8.39 -22.43
CA ALA A 199 -1.60 7.06 -21.86
C ALA A 199 -2.92 6.25 -21.82
N GLY A 200 -3.52 6.01 -22.99
CA GLY A 200 -4.75 5.25 -23.17
C GLY A 200 -4.53 3.73 -23.10
N ALA A 201 -5.38 2.97 -23.83
CA ALA A 201 -5.36 1.51 -23.78
C ALA A 201 -4.01 0.92 -24.25
N VAL A 202 -3.44 1.43 -25.34
CA VAL A 202 -2.21 0.86 -25.92
C VAL A 202 -0.99 1.04 -24.98
N PRO A 203 -0.62 2.26 -24.51
CA PRO A 203 0.49 2.40 -23.57
C PRO A 203 0.28 1.62 -22.26
N GLN A 204 -0.95 1.52 -21.76
CA GLN A 204 -1.24 0.73 -20.57
C GLN A 204 -1.08 -0.77 -20.83
N ALA A 205 -1.51 -1.29 -21.99
CA ALA A 205 -1.32 -2.69 -22.37
C ALA A 205 0.17 -3.04 -22.50
N GLU A 206 0.96 -2.18 -23.11
CA GLU A 206 2.42 -2.36 -23.22
C GLU A 206 3.08 -2.36 -21.83
N LEU A 207 2.68 -1.45 -20.94
CA LEU A 207 3.18 -1.43 -19.57
C LEU A 207 2.79 -2.70 -18.79
N LEU A 208 1.56 -3.20 -18.96
CA LEU A 208 1.10 -4.44 -18.34
C LEU A 208 1.83 -5.67 -18.89
N ARG A 209 2.08 -5.71 -20.21
CA ARG A 209 2.87 -6.76 -20.84
C ARG A 209 4.30 -6.79 -20.28
N ALA A 210 4.94 -5.62 -20.19
CA ALA A 210 6.29 -5.51 -19.62
C ALA A 210 6.30 -5.87 -18.11
N ALA A 211 5.26 -5.50 -17.36
CA ALA A 211 5.11 -5.90 -15.95
C ALA A 211 4.96 -7.42 -15.82
N HIS A 212 4.21 -8.08 -16.72
CA HIS A 212 4.12 -9.54 -16.72
C HIS A 212 5.48 -10.21 -17.02
N THR A 213 6.25 -9.68 -17.98
CA THR A 213 7.62 -10.16 -18.26
C THR A 213 8.52 -9.99 -17.04
N ALA A 214 8.44 -8.85 -16.34
CA ALA A 214 9.18 -8.60 -15.10
C ALA A 214 8.80 -9.62 -13.99
N ARG A 215 7.51 -9.93 -13.85
CA ARG A 215 7.03 -10.97 -12.94
C ARG A 215 7.62 -12.34 -13.25
N LEU A 216 7.61 -12.75 -14.53
CA LEU A 216 8.18 -14.03 -14.95
C LEU A 216 9.71 -14.10 -14.69
N ALA A 217 10.40 -12.97 -14.77
CA ALA A 217 11.80 -12.83 -14.39
C ALA A 217 12.02 -12.75 -12.86
N GLY A 218 10.97 -12.76 -12.04
CA GLY A 218 11.04 -12.67 -10.59
C GLY A 218 11.24 -11.24 -10.05
N LEU A 219 11.02 -10.20 -10.85
CA LEU A 219 11.17 -8.79 -10.45
C LEU A 219 9.87 -8.26 -9.80
N HIS A 220 9.58 -8.74 -8.59
CA HIS A 220 8.29 -8.52 -7.92
C HIS A 220 8.06 -7.05 -7.53
N ARG A 221 9.12 -6.33 -7.11
CA ARG A 221 9.04 -4.90 -6.78
C ARG A 221 8.70 -4.07 -8.01
N ALA A 222 9.37 -4.33 -9.13
CA ALA A 222 9.13 -3.63 -10.38
C ALA A 222 7.73 -3.91 -10.94
N GLU A 223 7.25 -5.18 -10.88
CA GLU A 223 5.87 -5.54 -11.22
C GLU A 223 4.87 -4.76 -10.38
N ALA A 224 5.01 -4.78 -9.06
CA ALA A 224 4.10 -4.09 -8.15
C ALA A 224 4.06 -2.58 -8.41
N ALA A 225 5.21 -1.95 -8.65
CA ALA A 225 5.30 -0.53 -9.00
C ALA A 225 4.59 -0.24 -10.34
N ALA A 226 4.76 -1.07 -11.37
CA ALA A 226 4.07 -0.93 -12.64
C ALA A 226 2.55 -1.02 -12.50
N LEU A 227 2.06 -1.97 -11.71
CA LEU A 227 0.63 -2.10 -11.43
C LEU A 227 0.07 -0.88 -10.68
N ARG A 228 0.85 -0.26 -9.79
CA ARG A 228 0.46 1.01 -9.13
C ARG A 228 0.37 2.15 -10.15
N VAL A 229 1.33 2.25 -11.07
CA VAL A 229 1.29 3.25 -12.16
C VAL A 229 0.04 3.06 -13.03
N VAL A 230 -0.26 1.85 -13.49
CA VAL A 230 -1.47 1.57 -14.29
C VAL A 230 -2.74 1.95 -13.54
N ARG A 231 -2.83 1.61 -12.25
CA ARG A 231 -3.97 1.99 -11.40
C ARG A 231 -4.09 3.51 -11.27
N GLY A 232 -2.98 4.20 -11.05
CA GLY A 232 -2.93 5.66 -10.98
C GLY A 232 -3.36 6.33 -12.29
N LEU A 233 -2.90 5.83 -13.45
CA LEU A 233 -3.33 6.31 -14.77
C LEU A 233 -4.83 6.12 -15.00
N ARG A 234 -5.37 4.96 -14.65
CA ARG A 234 -6.81 4.70 -14.75
C ARG A 234 -7.62 5.62 -13.85
N GLY A 235 -7.19 5.79 -12.59
CA GLY A 235 -7.83 6.71 -11.64
C GLY A 235 -7.80 8.16 -12.14
N ALA A 236 -6.67 8.64 -12.67
CA ALA A 236 -6.53 9.97 -13.25
C ALA A 236 -7.47 10.20 -14.44
N ARG A 237 -7.50 9.25 -15.38
CA ARG A 237 -8.35 9.33 -16.58
C ARG A 237 -9.84 9.24 -16.25
N ALA A 238 -10.21 8.42 -15.26
CA ALA A 238 -11.58 8.31 -14.76
C ALA A 238 -11.99 9.48 -13.84
N ARG A 239 -11.07 10.41 -13.54
CA ARG A 239 -11.28 11.50 -12.56
C ARG A 239 -11.80 10.98 -11.23
N HIS A 240 -11.26 9.82 -10.80
CA HIS A 240 -11.64 9.21 -9.54
C HIS A 240 -11.30 10.14 -8.37
N GLU A 241 -12.24 10.36 -7.45
CA GLU A 241 -12.09 11.29 -6.32
C GLU A 241 -10.91 10.97 -5.39
N GLY A 242 -10.54 9.71 -5.27
CA GLY A 242 -9.37 9.24 -4.52
C GLY A 242 -8.04 9.35 -5.27
N HIS A 243 -8.02 9.85 -6.53
CA HIS A 243 -6.78 10.01 -7.28
C HIS A 243 -5.99 11.21 -6.81
N ARG A 244 -4.69 11.00 -6.57
CA ARG A 244 -3.72 12.07 -6.26
C ARG A 244 -2.58 12.03 -7.27
N LEU A 245 -2.31 13.18 -7.89
CA LEU A 245 -1.22 13.29 -8.87
C LEU A 245 0.15 13.02 -8.22
N ALA A 246 0.35 13.46 -6.98
CA ALA A 246 1.58 13.21 -6.24
C ALA A 246 1.88 11.70 -6.09
N ASP A 247 0.85 10.89 -5.82
CA ASP A 247 1.02 9.43 -5.71
C ASP A 247 1.40 8.81 -7.06
N LEU A 248 0.82 9.29 -8.16
CA LEU A 248 1.20 8.84 -9.50
C LEU A 248 2.64 9.22 -9.85
N VAL A 249 3.05 10.44 -9.52
CA VAL A 249 4.45 10.92 -9.68
C VAL A 249 5.41 10.03 -8.88
N ALA A 250 5.10 9.76 -7.62
CA ALA A 250 5.91 8.90 -6.77
C ALA A 250 6.03 7.47 -7.35
N ASN A 251 4.94 6.90 -7.83
CA ASN A 251 4.93 5.56 -8.45
C ASN A 251 5.73 5.50 -9.76
N VAL A 252 5.64 6.52 -10.62
CA VAL A 252 6.45 6.61 -11.85
C VAL A 252 7.93 6.76 -11.52
N ARG A 253 8.28 7.59 -10.53
CA ARG A 253 9.66 7.75 -10.04
C ARG A 253 10.21 6.43 -9.51
N GLU A 254 9.46 5.74 -8.65
CA GLU A 254 9.83 4.44 -8.11
C GLU A 254 10.08 3.41 -9.21
N LEU A 255 9.16 3.31 -10.16
CA LEU A 255 9.26 2.35 -11.26
C LEU A 255 10.48 2.60 -12.13
N LEU A 256 10.71 3.86 -12.56
CA LEU A 256 11.88 4.22 -13.37
C LEU A 256 13.19 4.03 -12.59
N LEU A 257 13.22 4.39 -11.30
CA LEU A 257 14.43 4.22 -10.49
C LEU A 257 14.78 2.74 -10.33
N THR A 258 13.82 1.92 -9.87
CA THR A 258 14.03 0.48 -9.67
C THR A 258 14.42 -0.23 -10.95
N THR A 259 13.72 0.03 -12.06
CA THR A 259 14.04 -0.60 -13.35
C THR A 259 15.32 -0.07 -13.97
N GLY A 260 15.67 1.19 -13.73
CA GLY A 260 16.94 1.78 -14.15
C GLY A 260 18.14 1.14 -13.44
N LEU A 261 18.10 0.98 -12.12
CA LEU A 261 19.14 0.31 -11.34
C LEU A 261 19.27 -1.16 -11.72
N LEU A 262 18.17 -1.90 -11.84
CA LEU A 262 18.17 -3.30 -12.28
C LEU A 262 18.74 -3.46 -13.71
N SER A 263 18.44 -2.54 -14.61
CA SER A 263 18.97 -2.54 -15.98
C SER A 263 20.48 -2.26 -16.02
N ALA A 264 20.98 -1.52 -15.01
CA ALA A 264 22.42 -1.29 -14.80
C ALA A 264 23.11 -2.43 -14.02
N ALA A 265 22.38 -3.53 -13.77
CA ALA A 265 22.85 -4.69 -13.03
C ALA A 265 23.28 -4.39 -11.58
N ASP A 266 22.61 -3.43 -10.92
CA ASP A 266 22.81 -3.14 -9.51
C ASP A 266 22.50 -4.41 -8.68
N PRO A 267 23.42 -4.87 -7.82
CA PRO A 267 23.31 -6.13 -7.10
C PRO A 267 22.45 -6.05 -5.83
N ASP A 268 21.82 -4.92 -5.53
CA ASP A 268 20.98 -4.77 -4.33
C ASP A 268 19.75 -5.70 -4.40
N PRO A 269 19.64 -6.71 -3.50
CA PRO A 269 18.52 -7.64 -3.49
C PRO A 269 17.16 -6.96 -3.20
N ALA A 270 17.16 -5.78 -2.57
CA ALA A 270 15.97 -5.01 -2.31
C ALA A 270 15.28 -4.53 -3.60
N LEU A 271 16.01 -4.42 -4.71
CA LEU A 271 15.46 -4.04 -6.01
C LEU A 271 14.61 -5.14 -6.65
N VAL A 272 14.92 -6.39 -6.37
CA VAL A 272 14.15 -7.55 -6.88
C VAL A 272 12.80 -7.67 -6.17
N GLY A 273 12.79 -7.46 -4.87
CA GLY A 273 11.61 -7.60 -4.03
C GLY A 273 11.20 -9.05 -3.76
N THR A 274 10.09 -9.25 -3.08
CA THR A 274 9.58 -10.59 -2.70
C THR A 274 8.18 -10.84 -3.25
N ALA A 275 7.94 -12.06 -3.77
CA ALA A 275 6.67 -12.45 -4.39
C ALA A 275 5.50 -12.47 -3.42
N ARG A 276 5.74 -12.87 -2.18
CA ARG A 276 4.74 -12.98 -1.11
C ARG A 276 5.37 -12.63 0.22
N ARG A 277 4.69 -11.81 0.98
CA ARG A 277 4.96 -11.64 2.42
C ARG A 277 4.41 -12.88 3.12
N ALA A 278 5.25 -13.89 3.30
CA ALA A 278 4.84 -15.11 4.00
C ALA A 278 4.66 -14.80 5.50
N TYR A 279 3.53 -15.21 6.05
CA TYR A 279 3.37 -15.28 7.48
C TYR A 279 4.29 -16.35 8.05
N ARG A 280 5.03 -16.01 9.10
CA ARG A 280 5.90 -16.95 9.81
C ARG A 280 5.19 -17.41 11.09
N PRO A 281 5.41 -18.66 11.54
CA PRO A 281 4.98 -19.07 12.86
C PRO A 281 5.62 -18.16 13.92
N GLY A 282 4.81 -17.53 14.77
CA GLY A 282 5.27 -16.62 15.82
C GLY A 282 5.58 -17.31 17.16
N GLY A 283 5.35 -18.62 17.26
CA GLY A 283 5.55 -19.34 18.51
C GLY A 283 4.60 -18.87 19.62
N SER A 284 5.14 -18.70 20.83
CA SER A 284 4.45 -18.08 21.97
C SER A 284 4.98 -16.67 22.13
N LEU A 285 4.08 -15.67 22.10
CA LEU A 285 4.41 -14.25 22.20
C LEU A 285 3.68 -13.64 23.39
N ARG A 286 4.42 -12.88 24.19
CA ARG A 286 3.86 -12.00 25.21
C ARG A 286 3.90 -10.58 24.67
N VAL A 287 2.73 -9.94 24.54
CA VAL A 287 2.63 -8.60 23.98
C VAL A 287 1.73 -7.72 24.84
N HIS A 288 2.05 -6.44 24.91
CA HIS A 288 1.35 -5.43 25.68
C HIS A 288 0.76 -4.37 24.76
N GLY A 289 -0.46 -3.94 25.07
CA GLY A 289 -1.14 -2.86 24.40
C GLY A 289 -0.42 -1.53 24.61
N VAL A 290 -0.38 -0.74 23.56
CA VAL A 290 0.29 0.57 23.55
C VAL A 290 -0.71 1.68 23.29
N CYS A 291 -1.49 1.54 22.22
CA CYS A 291 -2.59 2.44 21.83
C CYS A 291 -3.43 1.76 20.75
N ARG A 292 -4.61 2.34 20.48
CA ARG A 292 -5.43 2.00 19.30
C ARG A 292 -5.74 3.25 18.49
N GLU A 293 -5.90 3.06 17.19
CA GLU A 293 -6.23 4.14 16.29
C GLU A 293 -7.34 3.75 15.30
N PRO A 294 -8.22 4.69 14.93
CA PRO A 294 -9.17 4.47 13.85
C PRO A 294 -8.48 4.52 12.49
N VAL A 295 -8.90 3.65 11.59
CA VAL A 295 -8.47 3.63 10.19
C VAL A 295 -9.67 3.97 9.31
N ILE A 296 -9.51 4.98 8.46
CA ILE A 296 -10.48 5.34 7.42
C ILE A 296 -9.71 5.43 6.10
N SER A 297 -10.11 4.60 5.13
CA SER A 297 -9.51 4.58 3.80
C SER A 297 -10.40 5.32 2.80
N ALA A 298 -9.80 6.01 1.84
CA ALA A 298 -10.47 6.60 0.68
C ALA A 298 -11.24 5.57 -0.18
N THR A 299 -10.90 4.27 -0.04
CA THR A 299 -11.59 3.17 -0.74
C THR A 299 -12.80 2.63 0.02
N GLY A 300 -13.31 3.34 1.03
CA GLY A 300 -14.51 2.98 1.78
C GLY A 300 -14.28 1.91 2.86
N TYR A 301 -13.03 1.59 3.21
CA TYR A 301 -12.73 0.73 4.35
C TYR A 301 -12.64 1.56 5.62
N GLY A 302 -13.11 0.96 6.73
CA GLY A 302 -13.01 1.54 8.06
C GLY A 302 -12.71 0.48 9.10
N GLY A 303 -12.13 0.87 10.21
CA GLY A 303 -11.80 -0.07 11.28
C GLY A 303 -10.88 0.49 12.33
N VAL A 304 -10.18 -0.40 13.02
CA VAL A 304 -9.25 -0.10 14.10
C VAL A 304 -7.96 -0.88 13.92
N VAL A 305 -6.86 -0.28 14.33
CA VAL A 305 -5.57 -0.95 14.54
C VAL A 305 -5.19 -0.75 16.01
N THR A 306 -4.85 -1.83 16.70
CA THR A 306 -4.24 -1.81 18.03
C THR A 306 -2.76 -2.14 17.91
N HIS A 307 -1.92 -1.25 18.41
CA HIS A 307 -0.47 -1.39 18.45
C HIS A 307 -0.06 -2.08 19.75
N LEU A 308 0.88 -3.01 19.62
CA LEU A 308 1.37 -3.84 20.68
C LEU A 308 2.90 -3.83 20.69
N VAL A 309 3.48 -4.11 21.85
CA VAL A 309 4.92 -4.26 22.02
C VAL A 309 5.22 -5.53 22.82
N SER A 310 6.27 -6.28 22.47
CA SER A 310 6.75 -7.39 23.31
C SER A 310 7.64 -6.92 24.45
N ASP A 311 7.97 -7.83 25.36
CA ASP A 311 8.90 -7.55 26.45
C ASP A 311 10.32 -7.19 25.92
N GLU A 312 10.68 -7.67 24.72
CA GLU A 312 11.93 -7.39 24.03
C GLU A 312 11.93 -6.03 23.27
N GLY A 313 10.76 -5.39 23.17
CA GLY A 313 10.61 -4.10 22.48
C GLY A 313 10.23 -4.23 20.99
N ASP A 314 9.90 -5.43 20.53
CA ASP A 314 9.42 -5.64 19.16
C ASP A 314 7.97 -5.18 19.00
N TRP A 315 7.69 -4.55 17.85
CA TRP A 315 6.39 -3.99 17.55
C TRP A 315 5.48 -4.94 16.78
N PHE A 316 4.24 -5.02 17.24
CA PHE A 316 3.18 -5.82 16.64
C PHE A 316 1.91 -5.00 16.46
N SER A 317 1.00 -5.51 15.63
CA SER A 317 -0.31 -4.90 15.45
C SER A 317 -1.40 -5.93 15.23
N ILE A 318 -2.62 -5.59 15.67
CA ILE A 318 -3.85 -6.32 15.34
C ILE A 318 -4.78 -5.32 14.67
N ALA A 319 -5.27 -5.66 13.48
CA ALA A 319 -6.14 -4.79 12.70
C ALA A 319 -7.48 -5.47 12.41
N ASP A 320 -8.59 -4.76 12.63
CA ASP A 320 -9.92 -5.10 12.17
C ASP A 320 -10.43 -4.01 11.24
N VAL A 321 -10.02 -4.08 9.96
CA VAL A 321 -10.38 -3.12 8.90
C VAL A 321 -11.19 -3.83 7.83
N LYS A 322 -12.41 -3.35 7.58
CA LYS A 322 -13.39 -3.94 6.66
C LYS A 322 -14.15 -2.85 5.90
N PRO A 323 -14.89 -3.16 4.83
CA PRO A 323 -15.79 -2.20 4.20
C PRO A 323 -16.79 -1.62 5.20
N GLY A 324 -17.11 -0.32 5.11
CA GLY A 324 -18.06 0.36 6.00
C GLY A 324 -17.61 1.77 6.42
N GLY A 325 -16.46 2.23 5.91
CA GLY A 325 -15.99 3.61 6.05
C GLY A 325 -15.94 4.17 7.48
N PRO A 326 -16.23 5.47 7.65
CA PRO A 326 -16.13 6.15 8.94
C PRO A 326 -17.02 5.59 10.04
N ALA A 327 -18.25 5.16 9.70
CA ALA A 327 -19.18 4.58 10.66
C ALA A 327 -18.61 3.31 11.29
N ARG A 328 -17.95 2.46 10.47
CA ARG A 328 -17.26 1.29 10.99
C ARG A 328 -16.05 1.67 11.83
N ALA A 329 -15.22 2.63 11.38
CA ALA A 329 -14.06 3.06 12.14
C ALA A 329 -14.44 3.51 13.56
N ARG A 330 -15.54 4.27 13.70
CA ARG A 330 -16.09 4.69 14.99
C ARG A 330 -16.48 3.52 15.87
N GLY A 331 -17.23 2.54 15.33
CA GLY A 331 -17.72 1.38 16.09
C GLY A 331 -16.65 0.32 16.38
N ALA A 332 -15.58 0.28 15.62
CA ALA A 332 -14.55 -0.75 15.72
C ALA A 332 -13.69 -0.63 16.99
N GLY A 333 -13.60 0.56 17.59
CA GLY A 333 -12.79 0.79 18.77
C GLY A 333 -13.14 -0.09 19.99
N THR A 334 -14.40 -0.55 20.09
CA THR A 334 -14.91 -1.47 21.12
C THR A 334 -15.29 -2.84 20.53
N ALA A 335 -14.95 -3.11 19.28
CA ALA A 335 -15.20 -4.40 18.66
C ALA A 335 -14.29 -5.49 19.25
N SER A 336 -14.79 -6.73 19.30
CA SER A 336 -14.02 -7.88 19.76
C SER A 336 -12.81 -8.12 18.87
N VAL A 337 -11.68 -8.40 19.48
CA VAL A 337 -10.43 -8.75 18.79
C VAL A 337 -10.57 -10.15 18.19
N ALA A 338 -10.39 -10.26 16.89
CA ALA A 338 -10.46 -11.52 16.16
C ALA A 338 -9.17 -12.35 16.32
N LEU A 339 -8.78 -12.66 17.57
CA LEU A 339 -7.60 -13.46 17.89
C LEU A 339 -7.94 -14.48 18.97
N GLY A 340 -8.06 -15.74 18.61
CA GLY A 340 -8.47 -16.80 19.55
C GLY A 340 -9.92 -16.70 20.03
N SER A 341 -10.25 -17.40 21.12
CA SER A 341 -11.59 -17.44 21.74
C SER A 341 -11.81 -16.40 22.85
N GLY A 342 -10.91 -15.42 22.99
CA GLY A 342 -10.92 -14.44 24.09
C GLY A 342 -11.99 -13.37 23.91
N ALA A 343 -12.66 -13.01 25.01
CA ALA A 343 -13.63 -11.90 25.08
C ALA A 343 -12.96 -10.53 25.28
N LEU A 344 -11.86 -10.26 24.57
CA LEU A 344 -11.14 -8.99 24.65
C LEU A 344 -11.53 -8.10 23.47
N ASP A 345 -11.86 -6.85 23.74
CA ASP A 345 -12.08 -5.83 22.73
C ASP A 345 -10.82 -4.98 22.51
N HIS A 346 -10.79 -4.19 21.42
CA HIS A 346 -9.67 -3.33 21.10
C HIS A 346 -9.40 -2.24 22.15
N ALA A 347 -10.43 -1.79 22.88
CA ALA A 347 -10.29 -0.81 23.95
C ALA A 347 -9.55 -1.38 25.18
N ARG A 348 -9.87 -2.60 25.54
CA ARG A 348 -9.19 -3.29 26.62
C ARG A 348 -7.79 -3.74 26.22
N LEU A 349 -7.65 -4.18 24.95
CA LEU A 349 -6.34 -4.60 24.45
C LEU A 349 -5.35 -3.45 24.39
N SER A 350 -5.76 -2.24 23.98
CA SER A 350 -4.84 -1.08 23.94
C SER A 350 -4.24 -0.73 25.31
N ARG A 351 -4.88 -1.18 26.40
CA ARG A 351 -4.48 -0.94 27.79
C ARG A 351 -4.03 -2.20 28.53
N GLY A 352 -4.28 -3.36 27.97
CA GLY A 352 -3.96 -4.67 28.52
C GLY A 352 -2.77 -5.32 27.85
N GLY A 353 -2.72 -6.64 27.92
CA GLY A 353 -1.75 -7.46 27.22
C GLY A 353 -2.36 -8.78 26.78
N LEU A 354 -1.61 -9.54 26.00
CA LEU A 354 -1.95 -10.87 25.51
C LEU A 354 -0.75 -11.81 25.59
N LEU A 355 -0.99 -13.02 26.07
CA LEU A 355 -0.15 -14.16 25.78
C LEU A 355 -0.77 -14.88 24.58
N VAL A 356 -0.07 -14.88 23.46
CA VAL A 356 -0.54 -15.45 22.19
C VAL A 356 0.28 -16.69 21.88
N ALA A 357 -0.37 -17.85 21.74
CA ALA A 357 0.26 -19.09 21.29
C ALA A 357 -0.25 -19.48 19.91
N GLY A 358 0.65 -19.91 19.03
CA GLY A 358 0.33 -20.34 17.67
C GLY A 358 -0.02 -19.20 16.71
N ALA A 359 0.32 -17.95 17.05
CA ALA A 359 0.15 -16.82 16.15
C ALA A 359 1.03 -16.93 14.90
N THR A 360 0.56 -16.38 13.81
CA THR A 360 1.37 -16.14 12.62
C THR A 360 1.73 -14.66 12.55
N LEU A 361 2.96 -14.39 12.13
CA LEU A 361 3.52 -13.04 12.01
C LEU A 361 3.73 -12.68 10.56
N SER A 362 3.19 -11.55 10.13
CA SER A 362 3.61 -10.94 8.87
C SER A 362 4.95 -10.21 9.03
N PRO A 363 5.70 -9.95 7.95
CA PRO A 363 6.98 -9.21 8.03
C PRO A 363 6.88 -7.81 8.63
N ASP A 364 5.70 -7.20 8.58
CA ASP A 364 5.37 -5.90 9.17
C ASP A 364 4.83 -5.99 10.62
N GLY A 365 5.00 -7.14 11.29
CA GLY A 365 4.61 -7.33 12.68
C GLY A 365 3.10 -7.49 12.91
N ARG A 366 2.29 -7.69 11.85
CA ARG A 366 0.86 -7.93 12.03
C ARG A 366 0.61 -9.36 12.51
N LEU A 367 -0.14 -9.49 13.60
CA LEU A 367 -0.58 -10.76 14.14
C LEU A 367 -1.76 -11.30 13.31
N GLY A 368 -1.61 -12.51 12.79
CA GLY A 368 -2.65 -13.21 12.03
C GLY A 368 -3.49 -14.12 12.94
N SER A 369 -4.80 -14.11 12.71
CA SER A 369 -5.77 -15.00 13.40
C SER A 369 -5.96 -16.28 12.58
N GLY A 370 -5.15 -17.30 12.81
CA GLY A 370 -5.31 -18.63 12.20
C GLY A 370 -6.14 -19.58 13.06
N LYS A 371 -6.57 -20.70 12.48
CA LYS A 371 -7.14 -21.82 13.25
C LYS A 371 -6.06 -22.35 14.20
N GLY A 372 -6.35 -22.37 15.52
CA GLY A 372 -5.42 -22.83 16.54
C GLY A 372 -4.67 -21.74 17.31
N VAL A 373 -4.84 -20.48 16.96
CA VAL A 373 -4.33 -19.37 17.78
C VAL A 373 -5.09 -19.30 19.11
N ARG A 374 -4.36 -19.27 20.20
CA ARG A 374 -4.89 -19.07 21.55
C ARG A 374 -4.37 -17.75 22.09
N ALA A 375 -5.25 -16.92 22.59
CA ALA A 375 -4.90 -15.64 23.20
C ALA A 375 -5.48 -15.58 24.61
N THR A 376 -4.61 -15.36 25.59
CA THR A 376 -4.97 -15.20 26.99
C THR A 376 -4.71 -13.76 27.40
N PRO A 377 -5.70 -13.02 27.93
CA PRO A 377 -5.51 -11.67 28.42
C PRO A 377 -4.48 -11.61 29.55
N LEU A 378 -3.66 -10.57 29.54
CA LEU A 378 -2.69 -10.23 30.59
C LEU A 378 -2.89 -8.78 31.02
N THR A 379 -2.30 -8.44 32.17
CA THR A 379 -2.18 -7.04 32.59
C THR A 379 -1.29 -6.26 31.62
N GLY A 380 -1.66 -5.02 31.27
CA GLY A 380 -0.87 -4.14 30.44
C GLY A 380 0.37 -3.61 31.15
N LEU A 381 1.24 -2.97 30.39
CA LEU A 381 2.40 -2.23 30.89
C LEU A 381 2.07 -0.73 30.97
N SER A 382 2.53 -0.10 32.05
CA SER A 382 2.52 1.36 32.14
C SER A 382 3.51 1.95 31.13
N TRP A 383 3.20 3.12 30.58
CA TRP A 383 4.12 3.88 29.75
C TRP A 383 5.41 4.34 30.46
N THR A 384 5.47 4.14 31.79
CA THR A 384 6.65 4.43 32.62
C THR A 384 7.51 3.19 32.89
N SER A 385 7.20 2.04 32.31
CA SER A 385 7.89 0.78 32.60
C SER A 385 8.29 0.01 31.31
N GLY A 386 9.33 -0.81 31.45
CA GLY A 386 9.78 -1.73 30.42
C GLY A 386 10.08 -1.07 29.07
N PRO A 387 9.77 -1.75 27.94
CA PRO A 387 10.07 -1.24 26.62
C PRO A 387 9.30 0.06 26.29
N LEU A 388 8.16 0.32 26.94
CA LEU A 388 7.42 1.57 26.74
C LEU A 388 8.14 2.77 27.35
N ALA A 389 8.77 2.64 28.52
CA ALA A 389 9.56 3.71 29.10
C ALA A 389 10.71 4.14 28.18
N SER A 390 11.36 3.18 27.52
CA SER A 390 12.48 3.45 26.61
C SER A 390 12.10 4.28 25.39
N LEU A 391 10.85 4.24 24.94
CA LEU A 391 10.35 5.10 23.84
C LEU A 391 10.44 6.58 24.17
N PHE A 392 10.19 6.93 25.45
CA PHE A 392 10.16 8.31 25.92
C PHE A 392 11.50 8.78 26.47
N ALA A 393 12.48 7.88 26.60
CA ALA A 393 13.81 8.19 27.11
C ALA A 393 14.77 8.75 26.02
N ARG A 394 14.40 8.62 24.74
CA ARG A 394 15.23 9.05 23.60
C ARG A 394 14.90 10.47 23.19
N PRO A 395 15.90 11.31 22.88
CA PRO A 395 15.67 12.60 22.26
C PRO A 395 14.87 12.46 20.96
N LEU A 396 13.92 13.35 20.74
CA LEU A 396 13.03 13.29 19.58
C LEU A 396 13.81 13.40 18.26
N ALA A 397 14.83 14.26 18.21
CA ALA A 397 15.68 14.41 17.03
C ALA A 397 16.35 13.07 16.62
N GLU A 398 16.86 12.28 17.57
CA GLU A 398 17.47 10.98 17.30
C GLU A 398 16.43 9.96 16.84
N ALA A 399 15.29 9.90 17.54
CA ALA A 399 14.19 9.01 17.17
C ALA A 399 13.67 9.29 15.76
N VAL A 400 13.57 10.55 15.36
CA VAL A 400 13.18 10.96 14.01
C VAL A 400 14.27 10.68 12.98
N ALA A 401 15.54 10.97 13.30
CA ALA A 401 16.66 10.70 12.40
C ALA A 401 16.69 9.22 11.98
N GLU A 402 16.46 8.30 12.92
CA GLU A 402 16.39 6.85 12.64
C GLU A 402 15.23 6.51 11.66
N ARG A 403 14.06 7.14 11.83
CA ARG A 403 12.88 6.88 10.95
C ARG A 403 13.04 7.49 9.57
N LEU A 404 13.75 8.60 9.46
CA LEU A 404 14.03 9.29 8.19
C LEU A 404 15.31 8.80 7.51
N ALA A 405 16.14 7.98 8.18
CA ALA A 405 17.34 7.36 7.62
C ALA A 405 16.97 6.30 6.58
N VAL A 406 16.46 6.75 5.44
CA VAL A 406 16.15 5.88 4.29
C VAL A 406 17.41 5.73 3.47
N THR A 407 17.96 4.52 3.41
CA THR A 407 19.04 4.16 2.51
C THR A 407 18.54 4.17 1.06
N THR A 408 19.37 4.67 0.16
CA THR A 408 19.14 4.55 -1.29
C THR A 408 18.94 3.07 -1.62
N GLY A 409 17.87 2.74 -2.34
CA GLY A 409 17.54 1.33 -2.65
C GLY A 409 16.50 0.68 -1.72
N THR A 410 16.19 1.27 -0.56
CA THR A 410 15.13 0.75 0.32
C THR A 410 13.80 0.71 -0.44
N ASP A 411 13.05 -0.38 -0.29
CA ASP A 411 11.69 -0.47 -0.82
C ASP A 411 10.82 0.66 -0.23
N PRO A 412 10.13 1.47 -1.05
CA PRO A 412 9.30 2.57 -0.58
C PRO A 412 8.26 2.16 0.46
N GLU A 413 7.69 0.97 0.34
CA GLU A 413 6.76 0.47 1.36
C GLU A 413 7.46 0.22 2.69
N GLN A 414 8.70 -0.30 2.69
CA GLN A 414 9.49 -0.49 3.90
C GLN A 414 9.93 0.87 4.49
N ALA A 415 10.31 1.81 3.63
CA ALA A 415 10.67 3.17 4.05
C ALA A 415 9.47 3.89 4.68
N GLU A 416 8.30 3.77 4.08
CA GLU A 416 7.05 4.32 4.61
C GLU A 416 6.64 3.65 5.93
N GLN A 417 6.78 2.32 6.03
CA GLN A 417 6.54 1.59 7.27
C GLN A 417 7.52 2.01 8.38
N ALA A 418 8.79 2.20 8.05
CA ALA A 418 9.77 2.69 9.01
C ALA A 418 9.43 4.11 9.49
N ALA A 419 9.06 5.00 8.58
CA ALA A 419 8.64 6.36 8.92
C ALA A 419 7.35 6.38 9.76
N ARG A 420 6.45 5.41 9.57
CA ARG A 420 5.21 5.26 10.34
C ARG A 420 5.37 4.56 11.68
N ARG A 421 6.56 4.09 12.06
CA ARG A 421 6.81 3.55 13.40
C ARG A 421 6.52 4.61 14.44
N LEU A 422 5.90 4.18 15.55
CA LEU A 422 5.51 5.09 16.62
C LEU A 422 6.74 5.71 17.30
N ILE A 423 6.56 6.97 17.70
CA ILE A 423 7.53 7.77 18.44
C ILE A 423 6.87 8.20 19.74
N GLY A 424 7.59 8.03 20.86
CA GLY A 424 7.22 8.56 22.17
C GLY A 424 8.06 9.79 22.48
N CYS A 425 7.44 10.83 23.05
CA CYS A 425 8.13 12.02 23.53
C CYS A 425 7.31 12.71 24.63
N ASP A 426 7.99 13.46 25.49
CA ASP A 426 7.37 14.33 26.46
C ASP A 426 7.39 15.77 25.94
N LEU A 427 6.22 16.42 25.91
CA LEU A 427 6.01 17.72 25.32
C LEU A 427 5.32 18.67 26.29
N VAL A 428 5.60 19.97 26.21
CA VAL A 428 4.82 21.04 26.79
C VAL A 428 4.06 21.79 25.70
N LEU A 429 2.75 21.97 25.86
CA LEU A 429 1.95 22.72 24.90
C LEU A 429 2.27 24.22 24.97
N VAL A 430 2.54 24.80 23.82
CA VAL A 430 2.81 26.25 23.68
C VAL A 430 1.54 26.98 23.30
N GLY A 431 0.74 26.44 22.38
CA GLY A 431 -0.52 27.02 21.95
C GLY A 431 -0.97 26.56 20.57
N ALA A 432 -2.06 27.16 20.09
CA ALA A 432 -2.56 26.91 18.74
C ALA A 432 -1.88 27.83 17.71
N ALA A 433 -1.58 27.28 16.53
CA ALA A 433 -1.07 28.03 15.39
C ALA A 433 -1.76 27.55 14.11
N GLY A 434 -2.84 28.23 13.71
CA GLY A 434 -3.64 27.81 12.56
C GLY A 434 -4.35 26.48 12.77
N ASP A 435 -4.03 25.48 11.94
CA ASP A 435 -4.63 24.13 11.93
C ASP A 435 -3.86 23.11 12.79
N HIS A 436 -2.82 23.54 13.51
CA HIS A 436 -1.97 22.71 14.33
C HIS A 436 -1.71 23.29 15.73
N LEU A 437 -1.23 22.46 16.64
CA LEU A 437 -0.71 22.89 17.93
C LEU A 437 0.80 23.00 17.87
N LEU A 438 1.35 23.99 18.55
CA LEU A 438 2.78 24.07 18.84
C LEU A 438 3.05 23.47 20.20
N ALA A 439 4.07 22.60 20.26
CA ALA A 439 4.54 22.00 21.48
C ALA A 439 6.06 22.00 21.50
N ARG A 440 6.65 22.09 22.68
CA ARG A 440 8.09 22.04 22.87
C ARG A 440 8.50 20.74 23.54
N GLU A 441 9.54 20.12 23.03
CA GLU A 441 10.10 18.91 23.64
C GLU A 441 10.63 19.23 25.06
N VAL A 442 10.32 18.33 25.98
CA VAL A 442 10.90 18.31 27.32
C VAL A 442 12.03 17.31 27.31
N SER A 443 13.25 17.80 27.35
CA SER A 443 14.44 16.90 27.31
C SER A 443 14.50 16.02 28.56
N PRO A 444 14.77 14.71 28.40
CA PRO A 444 14.84 13.77 29.54
C PRO A 444 15.91 14.12 30.57
N ALA A 445 16.91 14.90 30.20
CA ALA A 445 18.08 15.21 31.02
C ALA A 445 17.98 16.51 31.81
N GLY A 446 16.81 17.13 31.94
CA GLY A 446 16.66 18.35 32.73
C GLY A 446 17.29 19.61 32.09
N ALA A 447 17.51 19.61 30.78
CA ALA A 447 17.89 20.83 30.07
C ALA A 447 16.82 21.93 30.25
N PRO A 448 17.23 23.22 30.28
CA PRO A 448 16.28 24.31 30.43
C PRO A 448 15.16 24.22 29.40
N ALA A 449 13.93 24.44 29.81
CA ALA A 449 12.72 24.32 28.97
C ALA A 449 12.75 25.19 27.68
N GLY A 450 13.70 26.11 27.55
CA GLY A 450 13.85 26.99 26.37
C GLY A 450 14.53 26.35 25.16
N ASP A 451 15.34 25.31 25.34
CA ASP A 451 16.20 24.75 24.29
C ASP A 451 15.63 23.49 23.60
N GLY A 452 14.43 23.02 24.00
CA GLY A 452 13.77 21.86 23.41
C GLY A 452 13.25 22.15 22.00
N LEU A 453 13.21 21.11 21.17
CA LEU A 453 12.72 21.18 19.81
C LEU A 453 11.25 21.65 19.77
N LEU A 454 10.94 22.61 18.90
CA LEU A 454 9.58 23.06 18.67
C LEU A 454 8.90 22.24 17.58
N VAL A 455 7.81 21.56 17.92
CA VAL A 455 7.11 20.58 17.09
C VAL A 455 5.69 21.02 16.79
N ARG A 456 5.24 20.78 15.58
CA ARG A 456 3.84 20.92 15.18
C ARG A 456 3.10 19.61 15.48
N LEU A 457 1.94 19.71 16.10
CA LEU A 457 1.05 18.56 16.31
C LEU A 457 -0.19 18.73 15.45
N THR A 458 -0.49 17.74 14.61
CA THR A 458 -1.68 17.73 13.74
C THR A 458 -2.58 16.54 14.11
N PRO A 459 -3.91 16.68 14.01
CA PRO A 459 -4.80 15.55 14.24
C PRO A 459 -4.47 14.40 13.26
N ALA A 460 -4.31 13.18 13.76
CA ALA A 460 -4.06 12.00 12.93
C ALA A 460 -5.21 11.69 11.95
N ASN A 461 -6.41 12.18 12.27
CA ASN A 461 -7.57 12.12 11.38
C ASN A 461 -8.50 13.30 11.68
N SER A 462 -8.99 13.97 10.65
CA SER A 462 -9.89 15.14 10.78
C SER A 462 -11.37 14.79 10.63
N HIS A 463 -11.74 13.51 10.49
CA HIS A 463 -13.13 13.11 10.34
C HIS A 463 -13.95 13.49 11.58
N PRO A 464 -15.11 14.19 11.41
CA PRO A 464 -15.87 14.76 12.53
C PRO A 464 -16.45 13.72 13.50
N ASP A 465 -16.67 12.49 13.04
CA ASP A 465 -17.19 11.41 13.88
C ASP A 465 -16.14 10.85 14.85
N LEU A 466 -14.86 11.16 14.65
CA LEU A 466 -13.77 10.74 15.52
C LEU A 466 -13.46 11.79 16.58
N ALA A 467 -12.82 11.37 17.67
CA ALA A 467 -12.56 12.25 18.79
C ALA A 467 -11.36 13.21 18.60
N HIS A 468 -10.53 13.02 17.55
CA HIS A 468 -9.29 13.79 17.36
C HIS A 468 -9.49 15.30 17.40
N THR A 469 -10.41 15.82 16.57
CA THR A 469 -10.62 17.27 16.44
C THR A 469 -11.10 17.89 17.74
N ASP A 470 -12.01 17.23 18.46
CA ASP A 470 -12.52 17.70 19.74
C ASP A 470 -11.41 17.69 20.80
N ASN A 471 -10.60 16.62 20.84
CA ASN A 471 -9.47 16.50 21.74
C ASN A 471 -8.42 17.59 21.47
N PHE A 472 -8.13 17.86 20.21
CA PHE A 472 -7.20 18.93 19.84
C PHE A 472 -7.69 20.32 20.27
N ARG A 473 -9.01 20.61 20.18
CA ARG A 473 -9.59 21.86 20.73
C ARG A 473 -9.42 21.95 22.24
N GLN A 474 -9.60 20.85 22.96
CA GLN A 474 -9.39 20.80 24.41
C GLN A 474 -7.92 21.04 24.78
N LEU A 475 -6.99 20.45 24.04
CA LEU A 475 -5.55 20.65 24.24
C LEU A 475 -5.12 22.08 23.89
N ALA A 476 -5.64 22.63 22.79
CA ALA A 476 -5.35 23.99 22.34
C ALA A 476 -5.66 25.09 23.38
N ALA A 477 -6.68 24.83 24.20
CA ALA A 477 -7.10 25.74 25.25
C ALA A 477 -6.22 25.72 26.54
N ARG A 478 -5.11 24.94 26.52
CA ARG A 478 -4.30 24.67 27.73
C ARG A 478 -2.80 24.81 27.47
N PRO A 479 -2.31 25.99 27.13
CA PRO A 479 -0.87 26.27 27.07
C PRO A 479 -0.22 25.99 28.42
N GLY A 480 1.01 25.47 28.44
CA GLY A 480 1.73 25.06 29.65
C GLY A 480 1.45 23.63 30.11
N LEU A 481 0.45 22.94 29.53
CA LEU A 481 0.17 21.55 29.87
C LEU A 481 1.31 20.64 29.37
N ARG A 482 1.82 19.80 30.24
CA ARG A 482 2.83 18.78 29.91
C ARG A 482 2.16 17.45 29.60
N LEU A 483 2.57 16.84 28.50
CA LEU A 483 2.00 15.61 27.98
C LEU A 483 3.09 14.63 27.60
N ARG A 484 2.89 13.37 27.94
CA ARG A 484 3.55 12.24 27.27
C ARG A 484 2.76 11.95 26.00
N VAL A 485 3.40 11.97 24.85
CA VAL A 485 2.77 11.83 23.53
C VAL A 485 3.32 10.62 22.81
N LEU A 486 2.43 9.76 22.33
CA LEU A 486 2.73 8.70 21.39
C LEU A 486 2.11 9.04 20.06
N GLY A 487 2.91 9.12 19.00
CA GLY A 487 2.43 9.56 17.70
C GLY A 487 3.26 9.03 16.54
N ARG A 488 2.94 9.53 15.36
CA ARG A 488 3.66 9.26 14.11
C ARG A 488 4.31 10.51 13.57
N LEU A 489 5.46 10.31 12.94
CA LEU A 489 6.11 11.31 12.13
C LEU A 489 5.28 11.57 10.86
N GLU A 490 5.14 12.84 10.49
CA GLU A 490 4.69 13.26 9.17
C GLU A 490 5.93 13.54 8.29
N PRO A 491 6.34 12.55 7.45
CA PRO A 491 7.64 12.62 6.77
C PRO A 491 7.72 13.71 5.69
N ASP A 492 6.57 14.24 5.29
CA ASP A 492 6.46 15.26 4.24
C ASP A 492 6.20 16.68 4.81
N ARG A 493 6.27 16.84 6.14
CA ARG A 493 6.00 18.10 6.82
C ARG A 493 7.10 18.48 7.79
N ALA A 494 7.43 19.77 7.84
CA ALA A 494 8.43 20.32 8.74
C ALA A 494 8.05 20.09 10.22
N ALA A 495 8.93 19.45 10.97
CA ALA A 495 8.81 19.15 12.40
C ALA A 495 7.39 18.84 12.87
N THR A 496 6.70 17.91 12.19
CA THR A 496 5.29 17.60 12.43
C THR A 496 5.10 16.16 12.92
N LEU A 497 4.33 16.02 14.01
CA LEU A 497 3.85 14.74 14.54
C LEU A 497 2.33 14.67 14.48
N SER A 498 1.79 13.47 14.25
CA SER A 498 0.39 13.14 14.41
C SER A 498 0.20 12.31 15.68
N PRO A 499 -0.19 12.91 16.83
CA PRO A 499 -0.46 12.19 18.06
C PRO A 499 -1.60 11.19 17.90
N LEU A 500 -1.37 9.95 18.33
CA LEU A 500 -2.36 8.88 18.38
C LEU A 500 -2.92 8.70 19.79
N ALA A 501 -2.05 8.84 20.78
CA ALA A 501 -2.43 8.74 22.19
C ALA A 501 -1.61 9.73 23.03
N VAL A 502 -2.20 10.14 24.14
CA VAL A 502 -1.57 11.03 25.13
C VAL A 502 -1.74 10.47 26.54
N GLY A 503 -0.74 10.71 27.37
CA GLY A 503 -0.76 10.33 28.79
C GLY A 503 -0.22 11.44 29.68
N PRO A 504 -0.32 11.30 31.01
CA PRO A 504 0.29 12.20 31.95
C PRO A 504 1.82 12.15 31.82
N ALA A 505 2.45 13.32 31.78
CA ALA A 505 3.89 13.44 31.89
C ALA A 505 4.33 13.12 33.34
N PRO A 506 5.45 12.41 33.55
CA PRO A 506 5.97 12.15 34.89
C PRO A 506 6.47 13.42 35.56
N ASP A 507 6.58 13.38 36.87
CA ASP A 507 7.24 14.38 37.73
C ASP A 507 6.68 15.82 37.60
N THR A 508 5.37 15.93 37.29
CA THR A 508 4.70 17.25 37.21
C THR A 508 3.22 17.17 37.55
N GLU A 509 2.72 18.21 38.19
CA GLU A 509 1.29 18.42 38.46
C GLU A 509 0.56 19.05 37.25
N ALA A 510 1.29 19.73 36.37
CA ALA A 510 0.77 20.38 35.18
C ALA A 510 0.55 19.40 34.02
N THR A 511 -0.16 18.31 34.29
CA THR A 511 -0.38 17.22 33.35
C THR A 511 -1.81 16.68 33.39
N LEU A 512 -2.14 15.72 32.55
CA LEU A 512 -3.45 15.09 32.48
C LEU A 512 -3.78 14.31 33.76
N ARG A 513 -5.07 14.30 34.11
CA ARG A 513 -5.67 13.55 35.22
C ARG A 513 -6.65 12.54 34.63
N LEU A 514 -6.12 11.43 34.14
CA LEU A 514 -6.93 10.42 33.46
C LEU A 514 -7.59 9.49 34.47
N PRO A 515 -8.76 8.92 34.15
CA PRO A 515 -9.42 7.92 34.98
C PRO A 515 -8.56 6.64 35.10
N ASP A 516 -8.65 5.93 36.23
CA ASP A 516 -7.87 4.72 36.51
C ASP A 516 -8.13 3.60 35.49
N ASP A 517 -9.37 3.50 34.98
CA ASP A 517 -9.75 2.53 33.96
C ASP A 517 -9.10 2.80 32.60
N TRP A 518 -8.55 4.00 32.37
CA TRP A 518 -7.77 4.35 31.17
C TRP A 518 -6.30 3.94 31.30
N GLN A 519 -5.87 3.47 32.46
CA GLN A 519 -4.52 2.95 32.70
C GLN A 519 -3.39 3.84 32.17
N GLY A 520 -3.54 5.16 32.37
CA GLY A 520 -2.49 6.14 32.12
C GLY A 520 -2.39 6.68 30.70
N HIS A 521 -3.30 6.35 29.76
CA HIS A 521 -3.33 7.00 28.47
C HIS A 521 -4.73 7.12 27.85
N ALA A 522 -4.89 8.11 26.98
CA ALA A 522 -6.07 8.34 26.17
C ALA A 522 -5.76 8.14 24.70
N ASP A 523 -6.49 7.27 24.02
CA ASP A 523 -6.43 7.07 22.56
C ASP A 523 -7.20 8.20 21.86
N LEU A 524 -6.52 9.17 21.28
CA LEU A 524 -7.10 10.43 20.80
C LEU A 524 -8.19 10.27 19.73
N GLY A 525 -8.21 9.14 19.04
CA GLY A 525 -9.23 8.85 18.02
C GLY A 525 -10.57 8.38 18.60
N TYR A 526 -10.57 7.88 19.85
CA TYR A 526 -11.73 7.24 20.46
C TYR A 526 -12.11 7.86 21.81
N ASP A 527 -11.14 8.12 22.68
CA ASP A 527 -11.38 8.61 24.03
C ASP A 527 -11.55 10.14 23.98
N ARG A 528 -12.60 10.64 24.62
CA ARG A 528 -12.89 12.07 24.63
C ARG A 528 -12.35 12.71 25.91
N LEU A 529 -11.36 13.59 25.76
CA LEU A 529 -10.85 14.42 26.82
C LEU A 529 -11.91 15.47 27.23
N ARG A 530 -12.15 15.59 28.55
CA ARG A 530 -13.13 16.51 29.13
C ARG A 530 -12.44 17.37 30.19
N GLY A 531 -13.08 18.44 30.63
CA GLY A 531 -12.54 19.36 31.62
C GLY A 531 -11.98 18.68 32.89
N ALA A 532 -12.63 17.61 33.37
CA ALA A 532 -12.17 16.84 34.53
C ALA A 532 -10.83 16.12 34.32
N HIS A 533 -10.42 15.89 33.07
CA HIS A 533 -9.16 15.22 32.75
C HIS A 533 -7.96 16.18 32.73
N PHE A 534 -8.19 17.46 33.02
CA PHE A 534 -7.16 18.49 33.01
C PHE A 534 -6.99 19.12 34.39
N PRO A 535 -5.80 19.61 34.72
CA PRO A 535 -5.60 20.43 35.89
C PRO A 535 -6.36 21.76 35.75
N PRO A 536 -6.64 22.49 36.85
CA PRO A 536 -7.21 23.84 36.79
C PRO A 536 -6.36 24.74 35.91
N PRO A 537 -6.96 25.59 35.04
CA PRO A 537 -6.21 26.47 34.15
C PRO A 537 -5.17 27.34 34.86
N ASP A 538 -5.51 27.86 36.05
CA ASP A 538 -4.64 28.71 36.85
C ASP A 538 -3.43 28.00 37.46
N SER A 539 -3.42 26.65 37.40
CA SER A 539 -2.28 25.83 37.88
C SER A 539 -1.28 25.52 36.78
N LEU A 540 -1.57 25.90 35.54
CA LEU A 540 -0.65 25.67 34.43
C LEU A 540 0.41 26.79 34.40
N PRO A 541 1.70 26.42 34.21
CA PRO A 541 2.74 27.44 34.05
C PRO A 541 2.48 28.25 32.76
N ALA A 542 2.72 29.53 32.85
CA ALA A 542 2.66 30.37 31.66
C ALA A 542 3.70 29.91 30.63
N PRO A 543 3.38 29.85 29.34
CA PRO A 543 4.38 29.54 28.33
C PRO A 543 5.49 30.59 28.31
N ASP A 544 6.73 30.15 28.17
CA ASP A 544 7.90 31.05 28.13
C ASP A 544 7.86 31.93 26.90
N GLY A 545 7.32 33.16 27.07
CA GLY A 545 7.34 34.23 26.07
C GLY A 545 6.51 33.99 24.80
N PRO A 546 6.42 34.96 23.90
CA PRO A 546 5.79 34.78 22.60
C PRO A 546 6.64 33.85 21.75
N VAL A 547 6.14 32.65 21.49
CA VAL A 547 6.81 31.68 20.59
C VAL A 547 6.41 32.04 19.17
N GLY A 548 7.39 32.50 18.39
CA GLY A 548 7.22 32.63 16.94
C GLY A 548 6.88 31.29 16.32
N VAL A 549 6.01 31.28 15.33
CA VAL A 549 5.79 30.04 14.52
C VAL A 549 7.12 29.68 13.88
N PRO A 550 7.61 28.42 14.04
CA PRO A 550 8.88 28.03 13.46
C PRO A 550 8.82 28.15 11.94
N ALA A 551 9.93 28.59 11.34
CA ALA A 551 10.08 28.63 9.90
C ALA A 551 9.74 27.26 9.29
N ASP A 552 9.10 27.25 8.14
CA ASP A 552 8.88 26.05 7.34
C ASP A 552 9.74 26.12 6.08
N PRO A 553 10.98 25.61 6.12
CA PRO A 553 11.90 25.71 5.01
C PRO A 553 11.39 24.99 3.76
N LEU A 554 10.46 24.03 3.92
CA LEU A 554 9.83 23.35 2.81
C LEU A 554 8.80 24.27 2.11
N ALA A 555 8.01 25.01 2.88
CA ALA A 555 7.04 25.96 2.35
C ALA A 555 7.72 27.23 1.78
N GLU A 556 8.82 27.67 2.40
CA GLU A 556 9.56 28.87 2.00
C GLU A 556 10.45 28.64 0.77
N ALA A 557 10.93 27.39 0.57
CA ALA A 557 11.76 27.06 -0.58
C ALA A 557 10.95 27.13 -1.88
N PRO A 558 11.51 27.71 -2.97
CA PRO A 558 10.84 27.79 -4.26
C PRO A 558 10.78 26.44 -5.00
N LEU A 559 10.94 25.33 -4.28
CA LEU A 559 10.90 23.96 -4.83
C LEU A 559 9.54 23.59 -5.40
N TRP A 560 8.47 24.28 -5.01
CA TRP A 560 7.14 24.11 -5.61
C TRP A 560 7.16 24.31 -7.14
N ARG A 561 8.09 25.12 -7.67
CA ARG A 561 8.26 25.31 -9.13
C ARG A 561 8.78 24.05 -9.79
N LEU A 562 9.78 23.39 -9.16
CA LEU A 562 10.32 22.13 -9.63
C LEU A 562 9.30 21.00 -9.50
N ARG A 563 8.57 20.95 -8.38
CA ARG A 563 7.48 20.00 -8.14
C ARG A 563 6.42 20.11 -9.23
N ARG A 564 5.97 21.34 -9.53
CA ARG A 564 5.00 21.56 -10.60
C ARG A 564 5.51 21.08 -11.96
N LEU A 565 6.77 21.28 -12.28
CA LEU A 565 7.37 20.81 -13.54
C LEU A 565 7.35 19.28 -13.62
N VAL A 566 7.72 18.59 -12.54
CA VAL A 566 7.69 17.13 -12.42
C VAL A 566 6.25 16.60 -12.54
N GLU A 567 5.28 17.26 -11.93
CA GLU A 567 3.86 16.92 -11.99
C GLU A 567 3.26 17.17 -13.38
N VAL A 568 3.60 18.28 -14.02
CA VAL A 568 3.16 18.61 -15.40
C VAL A 568 3.69 17.58 -16.38
N ALA A 569 4.92 17.09 -16.18
CA ALA A 569 5.47 16.03 -16.99
C ALA A 569 4.65 14.72 -16.96
N VAL A 570 4.17 14.34 -15.80
CA VAL A 570 3.33 13.14 -15.64
C VAL A 570 1.90 13.39 -16.14
N SER A 571 1.32 14.54 -15.77
CA SER A 571 -0.08 14.84 -16.10
C SER A 571 -0.28 15.18 -17.59
N GLY A 572 0.61 15.97 -18.22
CA GLY A 572 0.47 16.45 -19.58
C GLY A 572 1.48 15.89 -20.58
N GLY A 573 2.45 15.11 -20.10
CA GLY A 573 3.50 14.51 -20.90
C GLY A 573 4.54 15.51 -21.40
N ARG A 574 5.41 15.03 -22.28
CA ARG A 574 6.53 15.80 -22.85
C ARG A 574 6.10 17.12 -23.49
N ARG A 575 4.96 17.13 -24.19
CA ARG A 575 4.46 18.34 -24.88
C ARG A 575 4.13 19.47 -23.91
N ALA A 576 3.50 19.16 -22.79
CA ALA A 576 3.13 20.14 -21.78
C ALA A 576 4.35 20.77 -21.08
N VAL A 577 5.46 20.03 -20.98
CA VAL A 577 6.74 20.54 -20.46
C VAL A 577 7.47 21.40 -21.50
N ALA A 578 7.39 21.05 -22.79
CA ALA A 578 8.03 21.79 -23.86
C ALA A 578 7.38 23.13 -24.17
N GLU A 579 6.08 23.27 -23.92
CA GLU A 579 5.33 24.48 -24.29
C GLU A 579 5.80 25.74 -23.56
N PRO A 580 5.95 25.75 -22.22
CA PRO A 580 6.52 26.88 -21.51
C PRO A 580 7.99 27.16 -21.83
N ALA A 581 8.76 26.13 -22.22
CA ALA A 581 10.17 26.30 -22.58
C ALA A 581 10.36 27.18 -23.82
N ARG A 582 9.41 27.13 -24.76
CA ARG A 582 9.44 27.92 -25.97
C ARG A 582 9.18 29.41 -25.75
N ASP A 583 8.46 29.74 -24.68
CA ASP A 583 8.18 31.12 -24.28
C ASP A 583 9.33 31.76 -23.51
N GLY A 584 10.44 31.04 -23.29
CA GLY A 584 11.55 31.44 -22.44
C GLY A 584 11.21 31.35 -20.95
N ASP A 585 12.20 31.51 -20.09
CA ASP A 585 11.98 31.57 -18.61
C ASP A 585 11.38 32.92 -18.21
N ARG A 586 10.25 33.32 -18.82
CA ARG A 586 9.58 34.59 -18.53
C ARG A 586 9.12 34.68 -17.09
N ASN A 587 8.94 33.54 -16.44
CA ASN A 587 8.52 33.47 -15.03
C ASN A 587 9.69 33.42 -14.04
N GLY A 588 10.94 33.47 -14.53
CA GLY A 588 12.13 33.49 -13.68
C GLY A 588 12.27 32.27 -12.77
N ALA A 589 11.72 31.11 -13.16
CA ALA A 589 11.70 29.91 -12.31
C ALA A 589 13.12 29.46 -11.96
N GLY A 590 14.00 29.35 -12.95
CA GLY A 590 15.40 28.99 -12.76
C GLY A 590 16.17 30.05 -11.98
N ALA A 591 15.90 31.33 -12.24
CA ALA A 591 16.52 32.43 -11.51
C ALA A 591 16.07 32.46 -10.02
N ALA A 592 14.80 32.16 -9.73
CA ALA A 592 14.30 32.07 -8.35
C ALA A 592 14.99 30.95 -7.59
N LEU A 593 15.09 29.75 -8.19
CA LEU A 593 15.80 28.61 -7.60
C LEU A 593 17.28 28.94 -7.31
N ARG A 594 17.98 29.59 -8.25
CA ARG A 594 19.39 29.99 -8.03
C ARG A 594 19.54 31.02 -6.93
N ARG A 595 18.67 32.04 -6.86
CA ARG A 595 18.72 33.06 -5.78
C ARG A 595 18.53 32.47 -4.40
N SER A 596 17.76 31.39 -4.29
CA SER A 596 17.55 30.66 -3.03
C SER A 596 18.55 29.51 -2.81
N GLY A 597 19.65 29.47 -3.58
CA GLY A 597 20.73 28.48 -3.40
C GLY A 597 20.48 27.11 -4.04
N PHE A 598 19.33 26.87 -4.68
CA PHE A 598 19.00 25.59 -5.33
C PHE A 598 19.55 25.53 -6.78
N HIS A 599 20.87 25.66 -6.95
CA HIS A 599 21.50 25.69 -8.26
C HIS A 599 21.24 24.40 -9.06
N ALA A 600 21.41 23.24 -8.46
CA ALA A 600 21.17 21.95 -9.11
C ALA A 600 19.69 21.79 -9.54
N ALA A 601 18.73 22.30 -8.75
CA ALA A 601 17.32 22.32 -9.14
C ALA A 601 17.08 23.12 -10.40
N ALA A 602 17.73 24.28 -10.53
CA ALA A 602 17.63 25.13 -11.70
C ALA A 602 18.24 24.48 -12.94
N ASP A 603 19.39 23.79 -12.78
CA ASP A 603 20.05 23.09 -13.89
C ASP A 603 19.26 21.86 -14.36
N LEU A 604 18.70 21.09 -13.42
CA LEU A 604 17.83 19.94 -13.72
C LEU A 604 16.51 20.39 -14.39
N SER A 605 15.92 21.50 -13.92
CA SER A 605 14.74 22.10 -14.57
C SER A 605 15.05 22.47 -16.03
N SER A 606 16.21 23.09 -16.29
CA SER A 606 16.64 23.49 -17.62
C SER A 606 16.94 22.26 -18.50
N ALA A 607 17.56 21.22 -17.97
CA ALA A 607 17.84 19.97 -18.69
C ALA A 607 16.54 19.24 -19.06
N LEU A 608 15.57 19.15 -18.13
CA LEU A 608 14.27 18.51 -18.38
C LEU A 608 13.49 19.25 -19.48
N THR A 609 13.45 20.58 -19.45
CA THR A 609 12.75 21.37 -20.45
C THR A 609 13.45 21.30 -21.83
N ALA A 610 14.77 21.29 -21.87
CA ALA A 610 15.53 21.11 -23.11
C ALA A 610 15.28 19.73 -23.74
N GLU A 611 15.26 18.65 -22.95
CA GLU A 611 14.90 17.31 -23.44
C GLU A 611 13.44 17.24 -23.88
N ALA A 612 12.54 17.92 -23.20
CA ALA A 612 11.14 17.99 -23.60
C ALA A 612 10.94 18.69 -24.94
N ASP A 613 11.71 19.73 -25.23
CA ASP A 613 11.62 20.47 -26.50
C ASP A 613 12.49 19.90 -27.63
N ARG A 614 13.30 18.87 -27.36
CA ARG A 614 14.15 18.23 -28.37
C ARG A 614 13.31 17.72 -29.58
N ARG A 615 13.69 18.09 -30.78
CA ARG A 615 13.04 17.67 -32.03
C ARG A 615 13.97 16.74 -32.83
N SER A 616 13.48 15.52 -33.03
CA SER A 616 14.15 14.61 -33.99
C SER A 616 13.57 14.80 -35.40
N ARG A 617 14.44 14.70 -36.40
CA ARG A 617 14.04 14.73 -37.81
C ARG A 617 14.58 13.50 -38.50
N ASP A 618 13.76 12.92 -39.39
CA ASP A 618 14.20 11.82 -40.25
C ASP A 618 15.14 12.33 -41.36
N VAL A 619 15.62 11.41 -42.19
CA VAL A 619 16.51 11.73 -43.32
C VAL A 619 15.87 12.67 -44.37
N PHE A 620 14.55 12.81 -44.35
CA PHE A 620 13.78 13.72 -45.20
C PHE A 620 13.44 15.03 -44.50
N GLY A 621 13.96 15.27 -43.30
CA GLY A 621 13.70 16.49 -42.53
C GLY A 621 12.33 16.54 -41.83
N ARG A 622 11.54 15.46 -41.84
CA ARG A 622 10.24 15.38 -41.14
C ARG A 622 10.46 15.22 -39.64
N VAL A 623 9.65 15.91 -38.84
CA VAL A 623 9.70 15.76 -37.42
C VAL A 623 9.22 14.36 -37.05
N THR A 624 10.07 13.59 -36.37
CA THR A 624 9.74 12.27 -35.80
C THR A 624 9.51 12.41 -34.32
N ASP A 625 8.76 11.46 -33.73
CA ASP A 625 8.68 11.37 -32.29
C ASP A 625 10.05 10.97 -31.73
N PRO A 626 10.65 11.80 -30.87
CA PRO A 626 11.98 11.51 -30.36
C PRO A 626 11.91 10.33 -29.38
N ASP A 627 13.03 9.61 -29.26
CA ASP A 627 13.22 8.58 -28.23
C ASP A 627 12.81 9.14 -26.84
N PRO A 628 11.90 8.48 -26.10
CA PRO A 628 11.47 8.93 -24.80
C PRO A 628 12.54 8.76 -23.71
N ALA A 629 13.59 7.95 -23.94
CA ALA A 629 14.56 7.60 -22.93
C ALA A 629 15.37 8.79 -22.37
N PRO A 630 15.93 9.73 -23.16
CA PRO A 630 16.62 10.89 -22.61
C PRO A 630 15.71 11.79 -21.77
N TYR A 631 14.47 11.99 -22.22
CA TYR A 631 13.46 12.75 -21.48
C TYR A 631 13.12 12.09 -20.14
N ALA A 632 12.91 10.77 -20.12
CA ALA A 632 12.63 10.02 -18.90
C ALA A 632 13.80 10.06 -17.92
N ARG A 633 15.06 10.01 -18.39
CA ARG A 633 16.24 10.17 -17.53
C ARG A 633 16.32 11.56 -16.89
N ALA A 634 16.09 12.61 -17.68
CA ALA A 634 16.08 13.99 -17.20
C ALA A 634 14.97 14.20 -16.16
N TRP A 635 13.78 13.65 -16.42
CA TRP A 635 12.68 13.68 -15.49
C TRP A 635 13.00 12.93 -14.20
N LEU A 636 13.53 11.71 -14.30
CA LEU A 636 13.88 10.88 -13.14
C LEU A 636 14.92 11.58 -12.26
N ALA A 637 15.98 12.14 -12.87
CA ALA A 637 17.00 12.89 -12.12
C ALA A 637 16.37 14.08 -11.37
N THR A 638 15.46 14.81 -12.03
CA THR A 638 14.74 15.94 -11.43
C THR A 638 13.83 15.49 -10.28
N ALA A 639 13.08 14.41 -10.47
CA ALA A 639 12.13 13.88 -9.47
C ALA A 639 12.85 13.27 -8.25
N VAL A 640 13.98 12.60 -8.47
CA VAL A 640 14.81 12.04 -7.38
C VAL A 640 15.47 13.17 -6.58
N TYR A 641 16.05 14.17 -7.27
CA TYR A 641 16.64 15.34 -6.61
C TYR A 641 15.61 16.08 -5.77
N LEU A 642 14.43 16.36 -6.34
CA LEU A 642 13.34 17.04 -5.62
C LEU A 642 12.99 16.30 -4.33
N ALA A 643 12.71 15.00 -4.43
CA ALA A 643 12.33 14.20 -3.27
C ALA A 643 13.43 14.10 -2.21
N ALA A 644 14.71 14.01 -2.63
CA ALA A 644 15.84 14.01 -1.71
C ALA A 644 16.01 15.36 -1.00
N THR A 645 15.84 16.46 -1.73
CA THR A 645 15.95 17.83 -1.20
C THR A 645 14.82 18.13 -0.22
N GLU A 646 13.56 17.79 -0.57
CA GLU A 646 12.42 17.95 0.32
C GLU A 646 12.61 17.16 1.63
N ARG A 647 13.07 15.92 1.53
CA ARG A 647 13.40 15.10 2.72
C ARG A 647 14.50 15.72 3.57
N ALA A 648 15.57 16.23 2.94
CA ALA A 648 16.67 16.87 3.66
C ALA A 648 16.19 18.14 4.39
N LEU A 649 15.30 18.93 3.77
CA LEU A 649 14.69 20.08 4.42
C LEU A 649 13.83 19.67 5.62
N VAL A 650 13.02 18.61 5.48
CA VAL A 650 12.24 18.07 6.60
C VAL A 650 13.17 17.58 7.71
N GLN A 651 14.23 16.84 7.38
CA GLN A 651 15.21 16.36 8.38
C GLN A 651 15.88 17.54 9.13
N ALA A 652 16.20 18.62 8.42
CA ALA A 652 16.80 19.80 9.02
C ALA A 652 15.90 20.48 10.08
N THR A 653 14.59 20.39 9.93
CA THR A 653 13.65 20.95 10.93
C THR A 653 13.59 20.19 12.24
N TRP A 654 14.13 18.98 12.27
CA TRP A 654 14.20 18.13 13.47
C TRP A 654 15.53 18.27 14.22
N GLN A 655 16.39 19.18 13.80
CA GLN A 655 17.60 19.54 14.53
C GLN A 655 17.29 20.67 15.50
N PRO A 656 17.77 20.61 16.75
CA PRO A 656 17.71 21.77 17.63
C PRO A 656 18.36 22.97 16.93
N ALA A 657 17.79 24.15 17.08
CA ALA A 657 18.40 25.36 16.57
C ALA A 657 19.84 25.44 17.12
N ALA A 658 20.84 25.52 16.25
CA ALA A 658 22.21 25.74 16.69
C ALA A 658 22.21 27.01 17.55
N SER A 659 22.57 26.86 18.84
CA SER A 659 22.69 27.98 19.74
C SER A 659 23.65 28.96 19.08
N GLY A 660 23.12 30.08 18.60
CA GLY A 660 23.94 31.07 17.92
C GLY A 660 25.05 31.56 18.87
N THR A 661 26.30 31.22 18.52
CA THR A 661 27.50 31.76 19.10
C THR A 661 27.64 33.23 18.72
#